data_d9ff9cb78ee3e9c50eba09403d9e92ca
#
_entry.id   d9ff9cb78ee3e9c50eba09403d9e92ca
#
_cell.length_a   1.000
_cell.length_b   1.000
_cell.length_c   1.000
_cell.angle_alpha   90.00
_cell.angle_beta   90.00
_cell.angle_gamma   90.00
#
_symmetry.space_group_name_H-M   'P 1'
#
loop_
_entity.id
_entity.type
_entity.pdbx_description
1 polymer ?
#
loop_
_entity_poly.entity_id
_entity_poly.type
_entity_poly.pdbx_seq_one_letter_code
_entity_poly.pdbx_strand_id
1 'polypeptide(L)'
;MSNSPATPLFGDSRGGSNCRPCHSRILENMASQSNPLLHIEFPIQFYRLRAEHVEPGIRDLLAQARARLDGLAGGDPVPVFENTAAPLDVLSEPLDRAMGVVKHLESVATCPELRAAHNAVEPEVTRFHSSIPLNEGLWKTLQRYAATEEARQLEGARCRFLTKTLDDFRRHGADLDPAGKARLAEIDVELSTLTTRFSENVLDSTNAFELVMGEEAKLAGLPSSALAAARQSAARKGVDGWRFTLQAPSLTPLLTYLDDGSIREHVYQAHSTRAASGQFDNRPLIRRILELRREKARLLGYRDFADLVLEDRMARSGARALSFLEGLRQDTAARFGEENRELLEFRRSIEGPDAPELEPWDVAYYAEKQRAARYDFDEEALRPYFPLEHVIEGLFEIAGRLYGIRVERESGVPVWDPETRYYVIRDQDGTPVGAFYADWFPRENKRGGAWMDVFITGRPSPEGFHPHLGAICGNLTPPLGETPALLTHREVETIFHEFGHLLHHCLSRVELRSLAGTNVAWDFVELPSQIMENWCWEREALDLFARHYQTFEPIPEELFGRMKRARSFRSANAQMRQLGFGFVDLLLHTRYTPENDGDVMDYARRILDEFSPARLPSDQAALAAFAHLFASPVGYGAGYYSYKWAEVLDADAFTRFRDHGIFSREVGLEFRRKILEQGDSQEPAELYRSFMGRDPDPKALLERLGLKQGTSPSRA
;
A
#
# COMPACT_ATOMS: atom_id res chain seq x y z
N MET A 1 -40.82 -20.59 -53.60
CA MET A 1 -40.19 -21.86 -54.02
C MET A 1 -39.15 -22.16 -53.00
N SER A 2 -39.48 -22.91 -51.99
CA SER A 2 -39.30 -24.35 -51.76
C SER A 2 -37.82 -24.69 -51.54
N ASN A 3 -37.28 -25.32 -50.47
CA ASN A 3 -37.84 -26.16 -49.43
C ASN A 3 -36.80 -26.36 -48.32
N SER A 4 -37.21 -26.33 -47.10
CA SER A 4 -36.65 -27.20 -46.04
C SER A 4 -37.09 -28.67 -46.33
N PRO A 5 -36.61 -29.75 -45.64
CA PRO A 5 -36.35 -29.88 -44.21
C PRO A 5 -35.24 -30.91 -43.85
N ALA A 6 -34.81 -31.06 -42.63
CA ALA A 6 -35.17 -32.03 -41.60
C ALA A 6 -34.05 -32.33 -40.63
N THR A 7 -34.39 -32.23 -39.34
CA THR A 7 -33.75 -32.92 -38.20
C THR A 7 -34.12 -34.42 -38.21
N PRO A 8 -33.36 -35.37 -37.57
CA PRO A 8 -33.61 -35.62 -36.17
C PRO A 8 -32.47 -36.24 -35.29
N LEU A 9 -32.66 -36.05 -33.98
CA LEU A 9 -32.60 -36.98 -32.83
C LEU A 9 -31.27 -37.40 -32.15
N PHE A 10 -31.21 -36.98 -30.91
CA PHE A 10 -30.78 -37.65 -29.65
C PHE A 10 -29.62 -38.68 -29.62
N GLY A 11 -28.71 -38.44 -28.66
CA GLY A 11 -27.84 -39.44 -28.10
C GLY A 11 -27.01 -38.88 -26.93
N ASP A 12 -27.42 -39.23 -25.74
CA ASP A 12 -26.93 -38.97 -24.41
C ASP A 12 -25.47 -39.47 -24.20
N SER A 13 -24.60 -38.75 -23.45
CA SER A 13 -23.98 -39.21 -22.22
C SER A 13 -22.59 -38.61 -21.93
N ARG A 14 -22.47 -38.09 -20.72
CA ARG A 14 -21.32 -38.08 -19.80
C ARG A 14 -20.07 -37.22 -20.06
N GLY A 15 -19.94 -36.23 -19.27
CA GLY A 15 -18.86 -35.86 -18.35
C GLY A 15 -17.40 -36.00 -18.80
N GLY A 16 -16.74 -34.86 -18.87
CA GLY A 16 -15.30 -34.79 -19.02
C GLY A 16 -14.88 -33.35 -19.26
N SER A 17 -14.40 -32.68 -18.23
CA SER A 17 -13.73 -31.41 -18.32
C SER A 17 -12.49 -31.53 -19.21
N ASN A 18 -12.54 -30.99 -20.41
CA ASN A 18 -11.37 -30.87 -21.26
C ASN A 18 -11.24 -29.42 -21.73
N CYS A 19 -10.26 -28.75 -21.17
CA CYS A 19 -9.65 -27.57 -21.77
C CYS A 19 -9.27 -27.91 -23.22
N ARG A 20 -9.80 -27.16 -24.17
CA ARG A 20 -9.49 -27.35 -25.59
C ARG A 20 -8.09 -26.83 -25.88
N PRO A 21 -7.20 -27.60 -26.50
CA PRO A 21 -6.02 -27.07 -27.14
C PRO A 21 -6.42 -26.57 -28.55
N CYS A 22 -6.42 -25.27 -28.75
CA CYS A 22 -6.55 -24.67 -30.07
C CYS A 22 -5.18 -24.32 -30.65
N HIS A 23 -4.91 -24.85 -31.85
CA HIS A 23 -3.98 -24.33 -32.86
C HIS A 23 -2.54 -24.01 -32.45
N SER A 24 -1.71 -25.03 -32.26
CA SER A 24 -0.25 -24.83 -32.15
C SER A 24 0.63 -25.88 -32.80
N ARG A 25 0.34 -26.34 -34.00
CA ARG A 25 1.26 -27.23 -34.73
C ARG A 25 2.03 -26.60 -35.91
N ILE A 26 1.94 -25.29 -36.10
CA ILE A 26 2.68 -24.57 -37.18
C ILE A 26 3.76 -23.61 -36.64
N LEU A 27 3.82 -23.35 -35.31
CA LEU A 27 4.83 -22.47 -34.70
C LEU A 27 5.91 -23.22 -33.87
N GLU A 28 5.92 -24.53 -33.85
CA GLU A 28 6.86 -25.32 -33.05
C GLU A 28 8.28 -25.42 -33.65
N ASN A 29 8.58 -24.74 -34.75
CA ASN A 29 9.88 -24.83 -35.40
C ASN A 29 10.54 -23.48 -35.70
N MET A 30 10.42 -22.49 -34.85
CA MET A 30 11.24 -21.26 -34.90
C MET A 30 11.71 -20.84 -33.51
N ALA A 31 13.00 -21.00 -33.32
CA ALA A 31 13.82 -20.41 -32.23
C ALA A 31 13.53 -20.94 -30.81
N SER A 32 14.54 -21.33 -30.09
CA SER A 32 14.56 -21.37 -28.61
C SER A 32 13.99 -20.06 -28.10
N GLN A 33 12.72 -20.03 -27.63
CA GLN A 33 12.12 -18.82 -27.06
C GLN A 33 12.89 -18.52 -25.81
N SER A 34 13.67 -17.42 -25.83
CA SER A 34 14.34 -16.90 -24.66
C SER A 34 13.30 -16.66 -23.57
N ASN A 35 13.62 -17.03 -22.33
CA ASN A 35 12.75 -16.84 -21.17
C ASN A 35 12.28 -15.37 -21.13
N PRO A 36 10.95 -15.09 -21.09
CA PRO A 36 10.43 -13.72 -21.19
C PRO A 36 10.82 -12.83 -20.00
N LEU A 37 11.25 -13.41 -18.87
CA LEU A 37 11.76 -12.64 -17.72
C LEU A 37 13.16 -12.05 -17.97
N LEU A 38 13.93 -12.57 -18.93
CA LEU A 38 15.25 -12.03 -19.26
C LEU A 38 15.19 -10.68 -19.96
N HIS A 39 14.04 -10.37 -20.57
CA HIS A 39 13.82 -9.11 -21.26
C HIS A 39 12.38 -8.63 -21.06
N ILE A 40 12.17 -7.80 -20.05
CA ILE A 40 10.87 -7.20 -19.75
C ILE A 40 10.60 -6.07 -20.73
N GLU A 41 9.60 -6.28 -21.59
CA GLU A 41 9.16 -5.33 -22.60
C GLU A 41 8.27 -4.21 -21.98
N PHE A 42 8.14 -3.09 -22.67
CA PHE A 42 7.22 -2.01 -22.35
C PHE A 42 6.17 -1.86 -23.48
N PRO A 43 4.88 -2.16 -23.26
CA PRO A 43 4.26 -2.73 -22.05
C PRO A 43 4.61 -4.20 -21.83
N ILE A 44 4.42 -4.69 -20.60
CA ILE A 44 4.78 -6.05 -20.19
C ILE A 44 3.86 -7.08 -20.85
N GLN A 45 4.45 -8.14 -21.42
CA GLN A 45 3.73 -9.23 -22.10
C GLN A 45 3.27 -10.31 -21.11
N PHE A 46 2.37 -9.98 -20.17
CA PHE A 46 1.93 -10.86 -19.08
C PHE A 46 1.44 -12.23 -19.55
N TYR A 47 0.79 -12.33 -20.71
CA TYR A 47 0.30 -13.60 -21.27
C TYR A 47 1.43 -14.61 -21.60
N ARG A 48 2.68 -14.15 -21.72
CA ARG A 48 3.85 -14.98 -21.98
C ARG A 48 4.49 -15.51 -20.69
N LEU A 49 4.19 -14.90 -19.55
CA LEU A 49 4.80 -15.25 -18.27
C LEU A 49 4.10 -16.45 -17.65
N ARG A 50 4.88 -17.42 -17.18
CA ARG A 50 4.40 -18.64 -16.52
C ARG A 50 5.32 -19.00 -15.37
N ALA A 51 4.81 -19.79 -14.39
CA ALA A 51 5.58 -20.24 -13.23
C ALA A 51 6.89 -20.94 -13.63
N GLU A 52 6.89 -21.74 -14.70
CA GLU A 52 8.07 -22.45 -15.22
C GLU A 52 9.21 -21.54 -15.69
N HIS A 53 8.92 -20.26 -15.98
CA HIS A 53 9.93 -19.28 -16.39
C HIS A 53 10.67 -18.66 -15.20
N VAL A 54 10.10 -18.72 -13.99
CA VAL A 54 10.58 -17.96 -12.82
C VAL A 54 11.97 -18.44 -12.40
N GLU A 55 12.10 -19.71 -12.01
CA GLU A 55 13.38 -20.21 -11.49
C GLU A 55 14.53 -20.08 -12.50
N PRO A 56 14.41 -20.54 -13.75
CA PRO A 56 15.53 -20.43 -14.70
C PRO A 56 15.83 -18.98 -15.07
N GLY A 57 14.81 -18.13 -15.27
CA GLY A 57 15.01 -16.73 -15.64
C GLY A 57 15.67 -15.92 -14.52
N ILE A 58 15.18 -16.06 -13.28
CA ILE A 58 15.75 -15.35 -12.13
C ILE A 58 17.17 -15.81 -11.83
N ARG A 59 17.47 -17.12 -11.90
CA ARG A 59 18.83 -17.61 -11.68
C ARG A 59 19.82 -17.15 -12.76
N ASP A 60 19.40 -17.03 -14.02
CA ASP A 60 20.22 -16.46 -15.08
C ASP A 60 20.51 -14.97 -14.83
N LEU A 61 19.49 -14.18 -14.47
CA LEU A 61 19.66 -12.76 -14.11
C LEU A 61 20.52 -12.56 -12.87
N LEU A 62 20.42 -13.47 -11.87
CA LEU A 62 21.32 -13.49 -10.72
C LEU A 62 22.78 -13.72 -11.12
N ALA A 63 23.02 -14.66 -12.04
CA ALA A 63 24.38 -14.92 -12.53
C ALA A 63 24.95 -13.71 -13.27
N GLN A 64 24.14 -13.03 -14.08
CA GLN A 64 24.54 -11.79 -14.76
C GLN A 64 24.82 -10.66 -13.77
N ALA A 65 23.96 -10.48 -12.74
CA ALA A 65 24.14 -9.45 -11.73
C ALA A 65 25.41 -9.69 -10.88
N ARG A 66 25.71 -10.96 -10.55
CA ARG A 66 26.97 -11.32 -9.87
C ARG A 66 28.19 -11.00 -10.73
N ALA A 67 28.16 -11.33 -12.01
CA ALA A 67 29.27 -11.00 -12.92
C ALA A 67 29.53 -9.49 -13.02
N ARG A 68 28.46 -8.68 -13.04
CA ARG A 68 28.57 -7.20 -12.99
C ARG A 68 29.16 -6.72 -11.66
N LEU A 69 28.73 -7.30 -10.53
CA LEU A 69 29.25 -6.98 -9.21
C LEU A 69 30.75 -7.29 -9.12
N ASP A 70 31.17 -8.46 -9.60
CA ASP A 70 32.58 -8.86 -9.62
C ASP A 70 33.43 -7.91 -10.50
N GLY A 71 32.86 -7.49 -11.64
CA GLY A 71 33.49 -6.48 -12.49
C GLY A 71 33.72 -5.13 -11.79
N LEU A 72 32.69 -4.63 -11.10
CA LEU A 72 32.79 -3.39 -10.32
C LEU A 72 33.73 -3.52 -9.12
N ALA A 73 33.70 -4.66 -8.44
CA ALA A 73 34.59 -4.94 -7.30
C ALA A 73 36.07 -4.98 -7.68
N GLY A 74 36.41 -5.37 -8.94
CA GLY A 74 37.77 -5.31 -9.46
C GLY A 74 38.30 -3.88 -9.56
N GLY A 75 37.43 -2.92 -9.73
CA GLY A 75 37.69 -1.48 -9.77
C GLY A 75 38.48 -1.03 -10.99
N ASP A 76 38.30 0.22 -11.39
CA ASP A 76 39.10 0.87 -12.41
C ASP A 76 40.31 1.54 -11.75
N PRO A 77 41.49 1.58 -12.39
CA PRO A 77 42.67 2.33 -11.94
C PRO A 77 42.37 3.82 -11.72
N VAL A 78 41.47 4.41 -12.55
CA VAL A 78 41.02 5.78 -12.44
C VAL A 78 39.52 5.82 -12.21
N PRO A 79 39.04 5.73 -10.95
CA PRO A 79 37.60 5.73 -10.63
C PRO A 79 36.99 7.10 -10.89
N VAL A 80 35.92 7.12 -11.68
CA VAL A 80 35.06 8.27 -11.96
C VAL A 80 33.61 7.90 -11.77
N PHE A 81 32.70 8.87 -11.76
CA PHE A 81 31.27 8.60 -11.57
C PHE A 81 30.74 7.54 -12.56
N GLU A 82 31.08 7.71 -13.83
CA GLU A 82 30.55 6.90 -14.93
C GLU A 82 31.03 5.42 -14.93
N ASN A 83 32.18 5.12 -14.33
CA ASN A 83 32.68 3.75 -14.25
C ASN A 83 32.59 3.11 -12.87
N THR A 84 32.14 3.86 -11.85
CA THR A 84 32.11 3.40 -10.46
C THR A 84 30.69 3.51 -9.86
N ALA A 85 30.13 4.72 -9.80
CA ALA A 85 28.86 5.00 -9.15
C ALA A 85 27.66 4.72 -10.08
N ALA A 86 27.69 5.22 -11.33
CA ALA A 86 26.58 5.02 -12.26
C ALA A 86 26.29 3.54 -12.59
N PRO A 87 27.30 2.66 -12.81
CA PRO A 87 27.02 1.24 -13.00
C PRO A 87 26.46 0.54 -11.77
N LEU A 88 26.72 1.04 -10.56
CA LEU A 88 26.14 0.51 -9.32
C LEU A 88 24.64 0.77 -9.25
N ASP A 89 24.16 1.95 -9.67
CA ASP A 89 22.74 2.30 -9.70
C ASP A 89 21.88 1.32 -10.54
N VAL A 90 22.49 0.76 -11.60
CA VAL A 90 21.80 -0.17 -12.53
C VAL A 90 22.27 -1.62 -12.41
N LEU A 91 23.08 -1.94 -11.41
CA LEU A 91 23.72 -3.25 -11.23
C LEU A 91 22.72 -4.41 -11.29
N SER A 92 21.66 -4.31 -10.53
CA SER A 92 20.61 -5.34 -10.40
C SER A 92 19.34 -5.04 -11.20
N GLU A 93 19.28 -3.96 -11.96
CA GLU A 93 18.04 -3.48 -12.60
C GLU A 93 17.26 -4.56 -13.38
N PRO A 94 17.87 -5.41 -14.23
CA PRO A 94 17.12 -6.47 -14.92
C PRO A 94 16.55 -7.54 -13.95
N LEU A 95 17.30 -7.87 -12.91
CA LEU A 95 16.85 -8.79 -11.85
C LEU A 95 15.68 -8.20 -11.06
N ASP A 96 15.80 -6.93 -10.65
CA ASP A 96 14.76 -6.20 -9.89
C ASP A 96 13.46 -6.11 -10.68
N ARG A 97 13.55 -5.79 -11.98
CA ARG A 97 12.38 -5.76 -12.87
C ARG A 97 11.70 -7.13 -12.96
N ALA A 98 12.46 -8.18 -13.18
CA ALA A 98 11.93 -9.53 -13.29
C ALA A 98 11.29 -10.00 -11.96
N MET A 99 11.98 -9.79 -10.82
CA MET A 99 11.42 -10.11 -9.50
C MET A 99 10.22 -9.25 -9.16
N GLY A 100 10.21 -7.97 -9.51
CA GLY A 100 9.05 -7.09 -9.33
C GLY A 100 7.83 -7.62 -10.06
N VAL A 101 7.97 -8.07 -11.31
CA VAL A 101 6.88 -8.68 -12.08
C VAL A 101 6.41 -10.00 -11.48
N VAL A 102 7.32 -10.87 -11.05
CA VAL A 102 6.98 -12.15 -10.41
C VAL A 102 6.25 -11.93 -9.09
N LYS A 103 6.74 -11.03 -8.24
CA LYS A 103 6.13 -10.66 -6.96
C LYS A 103 4.75 -10.02 -7.15
N HIS A 104 4.61 -9.18 -8.17
CA HIS A 104 3.31 -8.61 -8.52
C HIS A 104 2.31 -9.72 -8.90
N LEU A 105 2.68 -10.63 -9.81
CA LEU A 105 1.81 -11.73 -10.21
C LEU A 105 1.47 -12.67 -9.03
N GLU A 106 2.40 -12.88 -8.11
CA GLU A 106 2.14 -13.61 -6.86
C GLU A 106 1.11 -12.88 -5.99
N SER A 107 1.13 -11.55 -5.97
CA SER A 107 0.20 -10.73 -5.19
C SER A 107 -1.20 -10.59 -5.82
N VAL A 108 -1.34 -10.63 -7.14
CA VAL A 108 -2.62 -10.35 -7.85
C VAL A 108 -3.25 -11.55 -8.55
N ALA A 109 -2.47 -12.61 -8.83
CA ALA A 109 -2.91 -13.76 -9.61
C ALA A 109 -2.21 -15.06 -9.15
N THR A 110 -2.02 -15.22 -7.83
CA THR A 110 -1.27 -16.34 -7.27
C THR A 110 -1.89 -17.69 -7.62
N CYS A 111 -1.03 -18.67 -7.83
CA CYS A 111 -1.38 -20.09 -7.92
C CYS A 111 -0.29 -20.92 -7.24
N PRO A 112 -0.55 -22.20 -6.90
CA PRO A 112 0.44 -23.03 -6.19
C PRO A 112 1.80 -23.11 -6.91
N GLU A 113 1.81 -23.22 -8.23
CA GLU A 113 3.03 -23.32 -9.03
C GLU A 113 3.84 -22.02 -9.03
N LEU A 114 3.17 -20.86 -9.16
CA LEU A 114 3.81 -19.55 -9.12
C LEU A 114 4.37 -19.26 -7.74
N ARG A 115 3.60 -19.54 -6.68
CA ARG A 115 4.03 -19.39 -5.29
C ARG A 115 5.26 -20.26 -4.99
N ALA A 116 5.24 -21.52 -5.42
CA ALA A 116 6.38 -22.41 -5.23
C ALA A 116 7.64 -21.90 -5.95
N ALA A 117 7.50 -21.45 -7.20
CA ALA A 117 8.62 -20.91 -7.97
C ALA A 117 9.16 -19.59 -7.39
N HIS A 118 8.28 -18.69 -6.95
CA HIS A 118 8.67 -17.46 -6.23
C HIS A 118 9.47 -17.79 -4.96
N ASN A 119 8.94 -18.68 -4.11
CA ASN A 119 9.57 -19.08 -2.85
C ASN A 119 10.92 -19.78 -3.04
N ALA A 120 11.14 -20.44 -4.18
CA ALA A 120 12.41 -21.05 -4.50
C ALA A 120 13.52 -20.02 -4.78
N VAL A 121 13.18 -18.88 -5.39
CA VAL A 121 14.19 -17.89 -5.83
C VAL A 121 14.35 -16.72 -4.86
N GLU A 122 13.33 -16.37 -4.08
CA GLU A 122 13.36 -15.21 -3.17
C GLU A 122 14.55 -15.23 -2.18
N PRO A 123 14.90 -16.36 -1.53
CA PRO A 123 16.09 -16.40 -0.67
C PRO A 123 17.41 -16.22 -1.43
N GLU A 124 17.47 -16.64 -2.72
CA GLU A 124 18.67 -16.47 -3.55
C GLU A 124 18.86 -15.00 -3.93
N VAL A 125 17.77 -14.32 -4.28
CA VAL A 125 17.75 -12.88 -4.60
C VAL A 125 18.10 -12.05 -3.38
N THR A 126 17.48 -12.33 -2.24
CA THR A 126 17.79 -11.67 -0.97
C THR A 126 19.28 -11.80 -0.61
N ARG A 127 19.84 -13.02 -0.71
CA ARG A 127 21.26 -13.26 -0.46
C ARG A 127 22.15 -12.44 -1.39
N PHE A 128 21.77 -12.31 -2.66
CA PHE A 128 22.50 -11.47 -3.62
C PHE A 128 22.48 -10.01 -3.20
N HIS A 129 21.30 -9.42 -2.93
CA HIS A 129 21.21 -8.03 -2.51
C HIS A 129 21.98 -7.74 -1.22
N SER A 130 21.86 -8.60 -0.22
CA SER A 130 22.65 -8.50 1.03
C SER A 130 24.15 -8.62 0.79
N SER A 131 24.58 -9.29 -0.26
CA SER A 131 26.01 -9.44 -0.58
C SER A 131 26.65 -8.18 -1.20
N ILE A 132 25.86 -7.29 -1.79
CA ILE A 132 26.36 -6.08 -2.45
C ILE A 132 27.13 -5.18 -1.46
N PRO A 133 26.53 -4.70 -0.35
CA PRO A 133 27.24 -3.85 0.61
C PRO A 133 28.32 -4.61 1.38
N LEU A 134 28.26 -5.95 1.41
CA LEU A 134 29.24 -6.79 2.10
C LEU A 134 30.47 -7.12 1.23
N ASN A 135 30.46 -6.74 -0.05
CA ASN A 135 31.57 -6.99 -0.98
C ASN A 135 32.74 -6.04 -0.70
N GLU A 136 33.84 -6.59 -0.17
CA GLU A 136 35.02 -5.80 0.19
C GLU A 136 35.67 -5.07 -0.98
N GLY A 137 35.71 -5.72 -2.17
CA GLY A 137 36.29 -5.12 -3.36
C GLY A 137 35.51 -3.88 -3.79
N LEU A 138 34.19 -4.00 -3.85
CA LEU A 138 33.31 -2.89 -4.17
C LEU A 138 33.39 -1.78 -3.12
N TRP A 139 33.39 -2.13 -1.81
CA TRP A 139 33.50 -1.13 -0.73
C TRP A 139 34.82 -0.33 -0.84
N LYS A 140 35.95 -1.00 -1.06
CA LYS A 140 37.25 -0.36 -1.27
C LYS A 140 37.24 0.54 -2.53
N THR A 141 36.57 0.09 -3.60
CA THR A 141 36.44 0.88 -4.84
C THR A 141 35.63 2.15 -4.62
N LEU A 142 34.48 2.06 -3.91
CA LEU A 142 33.66 3.22 -3.56
C LEU A 142 34.41 4.21 -2.65
N GLN A 143 35.10 3.72 -1.63
CA GLN A 143 35.92 4.58 -0.73
C GLN A 143 37.05 5.30 -1.51
N ARG A 144 37.71 4.58 -2.43
CA ARG A 144 38.75 5.19 -3.28
C ARG A 144 38.17 6.25 -4.21
N TYR A 145 36.98 6.01 -4.78
CA TYR A 145 36.27 6.97 -5.60
C TYR A 145 35.87 8.20 -4.78
N ALA A 146 35.26 8.03 -3.62
CA ALA A 146 34.85 9.11 -2.74
C ALA A 146 36.03 10.03 -2.29
N ALA A 147 37.26 9.53 -2.31
CA ALA A 147 38.43 10.28 -2.00
C ALA A 147 38.98 11.16 -3.19
N THR A 148 38.43 10.99 -4.39
CA THR A 148 38.86 11.74 -5.59
C THR A 148 38.40 13.20 -5.56
N GLU A 149 39.07 14.04 -6.35
CA GLU A 149 38.66 15.46 -6.52
C GLU A 149 37.33 15.56 -7.28
N GLU A 150 37.07 14.70 -8.26
CA GLU A 150 35.79 14.62 -8.98
C GLU A 150 34.64 14.34 -8.02
N ALA A 151 34.77 13.34 -7.13
CA ALA A 151 33.74 13.03 -6.17
C ALA A 151 33.40 14.17 -5.21
N ARG A 152 34.40 14.98 -4.81
CA ARG A 152 34.21 16.18 -3.97
C ARG A 152 33.49 17.33 -4.70
N GLN A 153 33.55 17.34 -6.02
CA GLN A 153 32.93 18.35 -6.87
C GLN A 153 31.54 17.93 -7.37
N LEU A 154 31.06 16.74 -6.99
CA LEU A 154 29.70 16.32 -7.33
C LEU A 154 28.65 17.21 -6.67
N GLU A 155 27.62 17.54 -7.43
CA GLU A 155 26.49 18.34 -6.99
C GLU A 155 25.16 17.59 -7.24
N GLY A 156 24.06 18.06 -6.63
CA GLY A 156 22.70 17.56 -6.87
C GLY A 156 22.54 16.05 -6.63
N ALA A 157 21.80 15.39 -7.51
CA ALA A 157 21.47 13.99 -7.38
C ALA A 157 22.70 13.06 -7.35
N ARG A 158 23.78 13.39 -8.06
CA ARG A 158 25.01 12.58 -8.07
C ARG A 158 25.74 12.63 -6.73
N CYS A 159 25.84 13.79 -6.12
CA CYS A 159 26.40 13.96 -4.78
C CYS A 159 25.54 13.20 -3.74
N ARG A 160 24.22 13.38 -3.82
CA ARG A 160 23.26 12.69 -2.96
C ARG A 160 23.37 11.16 -3.07
N PHE A 161 23.45 10.65 -4.30
CA PHE A 161 23.62 9.21 -4.56
C PHE A 161 24.89 8.65 -3.92
N LEU A 162 26.03 9.29 -4.16
CA LEU A 162 27.30 8.82 -3.60
C LEU A 162 27.26 8.83 -2.06
N THR A 163 26.79 9.92 -1.46
CA THR A 163 26.69 10.06 0.00
C THR A 163 25.79 8.96 0.59
N LYS A 164 24.58 8.84 0.04
CA LYS A 164 23.62 7.81 0.47
C LYS A 164 24.19 6.40 0.31
N THR A 165 24.81 6.11 -0.83
CA THR A 165 25.43 4.80 -1.09
C THR A 165 26.49 4.45 -0.04
N LEU A 166 27.35 5.39 0.30
CA LEU A 166 28.38 5.16 1.32
C LEU A 166 27.78 4.91 2.70
N ASP A 167 26.75 5.67 3.07
CA ASP A 167 26.03 5.50 4.34
C ASP A 167 25.22 4.20 4.35
N ASP A 168 24.57 3.83 3.24
CA ASP A 168 23.88 2.56 3.08
C ASP A 168 24.81 1.36 3.22
N PHE A 169 25.99 1.41 2.61
CA PHE A 169 26.99 0.35 2.76
C PHE A 169 27.41 0.18 4.22
N ARG A 170 27.64 1.26 4.98
CA ARG A 170 27.94 1.20 6.41
C ARG A 170 26.79 0.60 7.21
N ARG A 171 25.56 1.07 6.98
CA ARG A 171 24.35 0.56 7.65
C ARG A 171 24.06 -0.90 7.34
N HIS A 172 24.51 -1.39 6.19
CA HIS A 172 24.37 -2.79 5.79
C HIS A 172 25.62 -3.63 6.06
N GLY A 173 26.54 -3.15 6.88
CA GLY A 173 27.63 -3.95 7.45
C GLY A 173 28.90 -4.00 6.63
N ALA A 174 29.16 -3.04 5.74
CA ALA A 174 30.39 -2.99 4.96
C ALA A 174 31.66 -3.02 5.84
N ASP A 175 31.59 -2.40 7.02
CA ASP A 175 32.70 -2.32 7.99
C ASP A 175 32.78 -3.49 8.98
N LEU A 176 31.85 -4.47 8.91
CA LEU A 176 31.89 -5.66 9.74
C LEU A 176 33.07 -6.57 9.36
N ASP A 177 33.54 -7.33 10.33
CA ASP A 177 34.47 -8.42 10.12
C ASP A 177 33.82 -9.58 9.31
N PRO A 178 34.60 -10.54 8.79
CA PRO A 178 34.06 -11.64 7.98
C PRO A 178 32.99 -12.48 8.69
N ALA A 179 33.11 -12.68 10.01
CA ALA A 179 32.13 -13.45 10.78
C ALA A 179 30.82 -12.67 10.93
N GLY A 180 30.90 -11.37 11.22
CA GLY A 180 29.73 -10.46 11.26
C GLY A 180 29.01 -10.37 9.91
N LYS A 181 29.76 -10.26 8.81
CA LYS A 181 29.18 -10.27 7.44
C LYS A 181 28.44 -11.57 7.14
N ALA A 182 29.02 -12.73 7.46
CA ALA A 182 28.38 -14.01 7.26
C ALA A 182 27.10 -14.13 8.08
N ARG A 183 27.13 -13.70 9.36
CA ARG A 183 25.94 -13.71 10.22
C ARG A 183 24.84 -12.79 9.72
N LEU A 184 25.18 -11.60 9.26
CA LEU A 184 24.22 -10.64 8.69
C LEU A 184 23.52 -11.22 7.46
N ALA A 185 24.27 -11.85 6.56
CA ALA A 185 23.70 -12.50 5.37
C ALA A 185 22.73 -13.65 5.74
N GLU A 186 23.04 -14.44 6.78
CA GLU A 186 22.11 -15.46 7.29
C GLU A 186 20.83 -14.85 7.84
N ILE A 187 20.94 -13.77 8.64
CA ILE A 187 19.80 -13.05 9.21
C ILE A 187 18.89 -12.53 8.10
N ASP A 188 19.44 -11.90 7.07
CA ASP A 188 18.65 -11.32 5.98
C ASP A 188 17.88 -12.39 5.18
N VAL A 189 18.50 -13.52 4.90
CA VAL A 189 17.84 -14.65 4.22
C VAL A 189 16.74 -15.26 5.08
N GLU A 190 17.01 -15.44 6.39
CA GLU A 190 16.00 -15.98 7.31
C GLU A 190 14.81 -15.00 7.44
N LEU A 191 15.07 -13.70 7.59
CA LEU A 191 14.02 -12.66 7.61
C LEU A 191 13.15 -12.68 6.35
N SER A 192 13.77 -12.74 5.17
CA SER A 192 13.04 -12.81 3.89
C SER A 192 12.11 -14.03 3.85
N THR A 193 12.60 -15.20 4.25
CA THR A 193 11.81 -16.45 4.27
C THR A 193 10.63 -16.36 5.24
N LEU A 194 10.88 -15.87 6.47
CA LEU A 194 9.85 -15.76 7.50
C LEU A 194 8.76 -14.75 7.14
N THR A 195 9.15 -13.61 6.57
CA THR A 195 8.20 -12.55 6.20
C THR A 195 7.34 -12.93 4.99
N THR A 196 7.89 -13.66 4.02
CA THR A 196 7.13 -14.26 2.92
C THR A 196 6.09 -15.25 3.48
N ARG A 197 6.52 -16.17 4.35
CA ARG A 197 5.62 -17.14 4.98
C ARG A 197 4.52 -16.46 5.82
N PHE A 198 4.88 -15.37 6.51
CA PHE A 198 3.90 -14.57 7.26
C PHE A 198 2.78 -14.05 6.34
N SER A 199 3.15 -13.49 5.20
CA SER A 199 2.20 -12.94 4.22
C SER A 199 1.27 -14.02 3.65
N GLU A 200 1.82 -15.17 3.29
CA GLU A 200 1.05 -16.33 2.80
C GLU A 200 0.04 -16.81 3.85
N ASN A 201 0.47 -16.96 5.11
CA ASN A 201 -0.42 -17.40 6.19
C ASN A 201 -1.58 -16.42 6.42
N VAL A 202 -1.36 -15.10 6.28
CA VAL A 202 -2.42 -14.09 6.40
C VAL A 202 -3.44 -14.26 5.28
N LEU A 203 -3.00 -14.42 4.04
CA LEU A 203 -3.87 -14.62 2.89
C LEU A 203 -4.69 -15.91 3.04
N ASP A 204 -4.02 -17.02 3.32
CA ASP A 204 -4.64 -18.33 3.40
C ASP A 204 -5.62 -18.43 4.60
N SER A 205 -5.27 -17.86 5.76
CA SER A 205 -6.17 -17.76 6.92
C SER A 205 -7.39 -16.88 6.63
N THR A 206 -7.23 -15.79 5.89
CA THR A 206 -8.33 -14.92 5.48
C THR A 206 -9.32 -15.67 4.58
N ASN A 207 -8.80 -16.47 3.63
CA ASN A 207 -9.59 -17.23 2.68
C ASN A 207 -10.20 -18.51 3.27
N ALA A 208 -9.68 -19.02 4.39
CA ALA A 208 -10.20 -20.20 5.07
C ALA A 208 -11.52 -19.95 5.79
N PHE A 209 -11.88 -18.68 6.03
CA PHE A 209 -13.14 -18.34 6.70
C PHE A 209 -14.27 -18.11 5.70
N GLU A 210 -15.40 -18.77 5.94
CA GLU A 210 -16.66 -18.58 5.23
C GLU A 210 -17.82 -18.60 6.21
N LEU A 211 -18.72 -17.62 6.12
CA LEU A 211 -19.99 -17.58 6.83
C LEU A 211 -21.12 -17.65 5.81
N VAL A 212 -21.84 -18.78 5.76
CA VAL A 212 -23.00 -18.96 4.87
C VAL A 212 -24.27 -18.88 5.70
N MET A 213 -25.18 -17.99 5.30
CA MET A 213 -26.44 -17.75 6.00
C MET A 213 -27.62 -18.05 5.07
N GLY A 214 -28.55 -18.88 5.53
CA GLY A 214 -29.75 -19.27 4.77
C GLY A 214 -31.01 -18.49 5.17
N GLU A 215 -31.01 -17.79 6.31
CA GLU A 215 -32.15 -17.10 6.88
C GLU A 215 -32.02 -15.57 6.70
N GLU A 216 -32.88 -14.98 5.88
CA GLU A 216 -32.87 -13.53 5.61
C GLU A 216 -33.14 -12.70 6.88
N ALA A 217 -33.93 -13.21 7.83
CA ALA A 217 -34.19 -12.48 9.07
C ALA A 217 -32.95 -12.19 9.93
N LYS A 218 -31.89 -13.00 9.81
CA LYS A 218 -30.61 -12.79 10.50
C LYS A 218 -29.73 -11.72 9.84
N LEU A 219 -30.15 -11.19 8.69
CA LEU A 219 -29.43 -10.19 7.92
C LEU A 219 -30.00 -8.77 8.11
N ALA A 220 -30.91 -8.60 9.06
CA ALA A 220 -31.51 -7.32 9.37
C ALA A 220 -30.45 -6.25 9.63
N GLY A 221 -30.68 -5.05 9.11
CA GLY A 221 -29.75 -3.92 9.19
C GLY A 221 -28.77 -3.82 8.02
N LEU A 222 -28.47 -4.90 7.31
CA LEU A 222 -27.52 -4.83 6.19
C LEU A 222 -28.06 -4.03 5.00
N PRO A 223 -27.24 -3.18 4.37
CA PRO A 223 -27.58 -2.52 3.12
C PRO A 223 -27.90 -3.52 2.00
N SER A 224 -28.82 -3.13 1.11
CA SER A 224 -29.19 -3.96 -0.06
C SER A 224 -28.00 -4.30 -0.95
N SER A 225 -27.03 -3.41 -1.07
CA SER A 225 -25.76 -3.61 -1.78
C SER A 225 -24.95 -4.78 -1.19
N ALA A 226 -24.82 -4.83 0.14
CA ALA A 226 -24.10 -5.90 0.84
C ALA A 226 -24.81 -7.24 0.71
N LEU A 227 -26.16 -7.26 0.81
CA LEU A 227 -26.97 -8.45 0.62
C LEU A 227 -26.83 -9.01 -0.80
N ALA A 228 -26.87 -8.14 -1.82
CA ALA A 228 -26.70 -8.53 -3.21
C ALA A 228 -25.29 -9.10 -3.48
N ALA A 229 -24.25 -8.47 -2.92
CA ALA A 229 -22.86 -8.94 -3.03
C ALA A 229 -22.68 -10.32 -2.38
N ALA A 230 -23.23 -10.52 -1.18
CA ALA A 230 -23.16 -11.80 -0.47
C ALA A 230 -23.92 -12.93 -1.23
N ARG A 231 -25.06 -12.60 -1.84
CA ARG A 231 -25.82 -13.54 -2.66
C ARG A 231 -25.06 -13.92 -3.94
N GLN A 232 -24.45 -12.95 -4.59
CA GLN A 232 -23.59 -13.20 -5.75
C GLN A 232 -22.37 -14.06 -5.37
N SER A 233 -21.75 -13.79 -4.22
CA SER A 233 -20.64 -14.59 -3.68
C SER A 233 -21.05 -16.03 -3.44
N ALA A 234 -22.25 -16.28 -2.85
CA ALA A 234 -22.81 -17.61 -2.64
C ALA A 234 -23.04 -18.33 -3.98
N ALA A 235 -23.67 -17.65 -4.96
CA ALA A 235 -23.94 -18.21 -6.29
C ALA A 235 -22.65 -18.63 -7.02
N ARG A 236 -21.59 -17.84 -6.94
CA ARG A 236 -20.27 -18.18 -7.53
C ARG A 236 -19.64 -19.43 -6.93
N LYS A 237 -19.93 -19.71 -5.66
CA LYS A 237 -19.47 -20.93 -4.96
C LYS A 237 -20.46 -22.10 -5.06
N GLY A 238 -21.63 -21.90 -5.68
CA GLY A 238 -22.67 -22.94 -5.79
C GLY A 238 -23.33 -23.29 -4.47
N VAL A 239 -23.41 -22.33 -3.52
CA VAL A 239 -24.09 -22.49 -2.22
C VAL A 239 -25.35 -21.63 -2.18
N ASP A 240 -26.40 -22.12 -1.49
CA ASP A 240 -27.63 -21.36 -1.31
C ASP A 240 -27.51 -20.33 -0.18
N GLY A 241 -28.22 -19.19 -0.31
CA GLY A 241 -28.24 -18.13 0.69
C GLY A 241 -27.24 -17.00 0.42
N TRP A 242 -26.60 -16.53 1.48
CA TRP A 242 -25.65 -15.40 1.46
C TRP A 242 -24.31 -15.87 2.03
N ARG A 243 -23.23 -15.66 1.26
CA ARG A 243 -21.86 -16.00 1.67
C ARG A 243 -21.07 -14.74 2.01
N PHE A 244 -20.55 -14.71 3.23
CA PHE A 244 -19.67 -13.66 3.71
C PHE A 244 -18.26 -14.20 3.96
N THR A 245 -17.25 -13.32 3.80
CA THR A 245 -15.83 -13.63 3.99
C THR A 245 -15.17 -12.56 4.88
N LEU A 246 -13.90 -12.75 5.23
CA LEU A 246 -13.12 -11.73 5.97
C LEU A 246 -12.47 -10.66 5.06
N GLN A 247 -12.76 -10.67 3.77
CA GLN A 247 -12.35 -9.57 2.88
C GLN A 247 -13.14 -8.29 3.22
N ALA A 248 -12.46 -7.14 3.15
CA ALA A 248 -13.01 -5.87 3.63
C ALA A 248 -14.41 -5.50 3.09
N PRO A 249 -14.72 -5.64 1.78
CA PRO A 249 -16.05 -5.32 1.28
C PRO A 249 -17.17 -6.22 1.83
N SER A 250 -16.83 -7.43 2.28
CA SER A 250 -17.77 -8.38 2.90
C SER A 250 -17.87 -8.20 4.41
N LEU A 251 -16.75 -7.96 5.08
CA LEU A 251 -16.65 -7.85 6.53
C LEU A 251 -17.19 -6.51 7.06
N THR A 252 -16.82 -5.41 6.42
CA THR A 252 -17.16 -4.06 6.91
C THR A 252 -18.66 -3.84 7.08
N PRO A 253 -19.53 -4.21 6.12
CA PRO A 253 -20.97 -4.09 6.30
C PRO A 253 -21.51 -4.91 7.47
N LEU A 254 -20.97 -6.11 7.72
CA LEU A 254 -21.39 -6.93 8.86
C LEU A 254 -21.15 -6.23 10.21
N LEU A 255 -19.95 -5.66 10.38
CA LEU A 255 -19.58 -4.96 11.62
C LEU A 255 -20.27 -3.61 11.79
N THR A 256 -20.64 -2.96 10.67
CA THR A 256 -21.21 -1.60 10.69
C THR A 256 -22.72 -1.57 10.77
N TYR A 257 -23.39 -2.48 10.07
CA TYR A 257 -24.84 -2.36 9.87
C TYR A 257 -25.67 -3.55 10.41
N LEU A 258 -25.07 -4.75 10.54
CA LEU A 258 -25.84 -5.93 10.96
C LEU A 258 -26.39 -5.78 12.37
N ASP A 259 -27.70 -5.95 12.55
CA ASP A 259 -28.36 -5.82 13.86
C ASP A 259 -28.00 -6.94 14.85
N ASP A 260 -27.73 -8.16 14.37
CA ASP A 260 -27.39 -9.31 15.21
C ASP A 260 -25.99 -9.19 15.81
N GLY A 261 -25.92 -8.85 17.11
CA GLY A 261 -24.65 -8.68 17.85
C GLY A 261 -23.83 -9.95 17.95
N SER A 262 -24.46 -11.12 17.99
CA SER A 262 -23.76 -12.41 18.08
C SER A 262 -23.01 -12.74 16.80
N ILE A 263 -23.57 -12.36 15.65
CA ILE A 263 -22.89 -12.52 14.36
C ILE A 263 -21.77 -11.50 14.22
N ARG A 264 -21.98 -10.24 14.67
CA ARG A 264 -20.90 -9.23 14.71
C ARG A 264 -19.73 -9.72 15.57
N GLU A 265 -20.00 -10.25 16.75
CA GLU A 265 -18.99 -10.88 17.61
C GLU A 265 -18.23 -11.99 16.89
N HIS A 266 -18.97 -12.96 16.30
CA HIS A 266 -18.37 -14.09 15.60
C HIS A 266 -17.41 -13.64 14.47
N VAL A 267 -17.84 -12.72 13.62
CA VAL A 267 -16.96 -12.26 12.52
C VAL A 267 -15.83 -11.36 13.01
N TYR A 268 -16.04 -10.59 14.08
CA TYR A 268 -14.98 -9.81 14.72
C TYR A 268 -13.89 -10.74 15.29
N GLN A 269 -14.29 -11.76 16.05
CA GLN A 269 -13.35 -12.75 16.61
C GLN A 269 -12.58 -13.47 15.49
N ALA A 270 -13.29 -13.95 14.45
CA ALA A 270 -12.65 -14.59 13.31
C ALA A 270 -11.64 -13.66 12.62
N HIS A 271 -11.96 -12.37 12.48
CA HIS A 271 -11.05 -11.38 11.89
C HIS A 271 -9.87 -11.03 12.79
N SER A 272 -10.10 -10.84 14.10
CA SER A 272 -9.07 -10.41 15.06
C SER A 272 -8.10 -11.52 15.47
N THR A 273 -8.46 -12.79 15.19
CA THR A 273 -7.62 -13.98 15.47
C THR A 273 -7.05 -14.64 14.22
N ARG A 274 -7.14 -13.97 13.05
CA ARG A 274 -6.57 -14.49 11.80
C ARG A 274 -5.08 -14.77 11.95
N ALA A 275 -4.63 -15.85 11.33
CA ALA A 275 -3.24 -16.28 11.35
C ALA A 275 -2.64 -16.42 12.78
N ALA A 276 -3.48 -16.68 13.80
CA ALA A 276 -3.04 -16.85 15.18
C ALA A 276 -3.19 -18.30 15.69
N SER A 277 -3.49 -19.25 14.82
CA SER A 277 -3.65 -20.65 15.22
C SER A 277 -3.53 -21.63 14.06
N GLY A 278 -3.38 -22.92 14.38
CA GLY A 278 -3.37 -24.00 13.40
C GLY A 278 -2.20 -23.93 12.44
N GLN A 279 -2.43 -24.33 11.20
CA GLN A 279 -1.38 -24.38 10.17
C GLN A 279 -0.92 -22.99 9.66
N PHE A 280 -1.70 -21.93 9.94
CA PHE A 280 -1.41 -20.56 9.54
C PHE A 280 -0.87 -19.71 10.69
N ASP A 281 -0.44 -20.31 11.80
CA ASP A 281 -0.02 -19.58 13.00
C ASP A 281 1.25 -18.75 12.79
N ASN A 282 1.09 -17.43 12.81
CA ASN A 282 2.17 -16.45 12.65
C ASN A 282 2.87 -16.05 13.96
N ARG A 283 2.34 -16.44 15.13
CA ARG A 283 2.93 -16.04 16.42
C ARG A 283 4.40 -16.48 16.60
N PRO A 284 4.80 -17.72 16.21
CA PRO A 284 6.20 -18.10 16.22
C PRO A 284 7.04 -17.30 15.23
N LEU A 285 6.51 -16.97 14.05
CA LEU A 285 7.20 -16.18 13.04
C LEU A 285 7.47 -14.76 13.53
N ILE A 286 6.47 -14.10 14.13
CA ILE A 286 6.62 -12.74 14.72
C ILE A 286 7.73 -12.72 15.75
N ARG A 287 7.73 -13.68 16.69
CA ARG A 287 8.77 -13.78 17.71
C ARG A 287 10.15 -13.88 17.09
N ARG A 288 10.31 -14.77 16.11
CA ARG A 288 11.59 -14.98 15.43
C ARG A 288 12.01 -13.76 14.60
N ILE A 289 11.09 -13.10 13.91
CA ILE A 289 11.36 -11.86 13.15
C ILE A 289 11.87 -10.77 14.09
N LEU A 290 11.23 -10.55 15.24
CA LEU A 290 11.65 -9.54 16.22
C LEU A 290 13.03 -9.85 16.82
N GLU A 291 13.33 -11.13 17.09
CA GLU A 291 14.65 -11.56 17.54
C GLU A 291 15.73 -11.24 16.50
N LEU A 292 15.49 -11.62 15.23
CA LEU A 292 16.44 -11.38 14.15
C LEU A 292 16.66 -9.88 13.88
N ARG A 293 15.59 -9.07 13.90
CA ARG A 293 15.69 -7.62 13.75
C ARG A 293 16.52 -7.00 14.86
N ARG A 294 16.34 -7.44 16.10
CA ARG A 294 17.14 -6.99 17.25
C ARG A 294 18.59 -7.42 17.12
N GLU A 295 18.84 -8.67 16.73
CA GLU A 295 20.20 -9.18 16.50
C GLU A 295 20.89 -8.39 15.39
N LYS A 296 20.20 -8.15 14.27
CA LYS A 296 20.69 -7.34 13.15
C LYS A 296 21.11 -5.93 13.60
N ALA A 297 20.25 -5.24 14.33
CA ALA A 297 20.55 -3.90 14.83
C ALA A 297 21.81 -3.88 15.72
N ARG A 298 21.91 -4.83 16.65
CA ARG A 298 23.08 -4.93 17.55
C ARG A 298 24.37 -5.27 16.81
N LEU A 299 24.29 -6.18 15.82
CA LEU A 299 25.42 -6.55 14.98
C LEU A 299 25.96 -5.33 14.21
N LEU A 300 25.08 -4.44 13.79
CA LEU A 300 25.41 -3.21 13.07
C LEU A 300 25.74 -2.03 13.99
N GLY A 301 25.77 -2.23 15.32
CA GLY A 301 26.16 -1.21 16.29
C GLY A 301 25.03 -0.27 16.73
N TYR A 302 23.80 -0.55 16.35
CA TYR A 302 22.63 0.24 16.78
C TYR A 302 22.07 -0.29 18.10
N ARG A 303 21.46 0.61 18.86
CA ARG A 303 20.82 0.29 20.14
C ARG A 303 19.63 -0.67 19.95
N ASP A 304 18.81 -0.40 18.95
CA ASP A 304 17.61 -1.13 18.61
C ASP A 304 17.30 -1.05 17.11
N PHE A 305 16.31 -1.83 16.67
CA PHE A 305 15.95 -1.89 15.25
C PHE A 305 15.31 -0.59 14.74
N ALA A 306 14.62 0.16 15.60
CA ALA A 306 14.04 1.43 15.21
C ALA A 306 15.14 2.46 14.90
N ASP A 307 16.19 2.55 15.69
CA ASP A 307 17.30 3.46 15.41
C ASP A 307 18.05 3.07 14.12
N LEU A 308 18.20 1.77 13.81
CA LEU A 308 18.75 1.30 12.53
C LEU A 308 17.90 1.74 11.34
N VAL A 309 16.58 1.55 11.43
CA VAL A 309 15.66 1.85 10.31
C VAL A 309 15.46 3.34 10.13
N LEU A 310 15.43 4.11 11.21
CA LEU A 310 15.08 5.52 11.18
C LEU A 310 16.26 6.47 10.92
N GLU A 311 17.48 5.98 10.88
CA GLU A 311 18.66 6.84 10.67
C GLU A 311 18.57 7.68 9.38
N ASP A 312 18.06 7.11 8.29
CA ASP A 312 17.88 7.77 6.99
C ASP A 312 16.46 8.32 6.75
N ARG A 313 15.63 8.38 7.80
CA ARG A 313 14.27 8.94 7.76
C ARG A 313 14.25 10.38 8.27
N MET A 314 13.14 11.12 8.04
CA MET A 314 12.95 12.47 8.61
C MET A 314 12.98 12.45 10.14
N ALA A 315 12.45 11.41 10.79
CA ALA A 315 12.46 11.25 12.24
C ALA A 315 13.84 10.98 12.83
N ARG A 316 14.77 10.37 12.10
CA ARG A 316 16.16 10.10 12.50
C ARG A 316 16.36 9.12 13.65
N SER A 317 15.36 8.84 14.48
CA SER A 317 15.47 7.90 15.61
C SER A 317 14.12 7.42 16.11
N GLY A 318 14.09 6.23 16.73
CA GLY A 318 12.91 5.69 17.41
C GLY A 318 12.40 6.59 18.53
N ALA A 319 13.30 7.22 19.27
CA ALA A 319 12.93 8.16 20.35
C ALA A 319 12.17 9.38 19.83
N ARG A 320 12.60 9.97 18.70
CA ARG A 320 11.92 11.13 18.10
C ARG A 320 10.57 10.73 17.50
N ALA A 321 10.47 9.56 16.86
CA ALA A 321 9.21 9.03 16.35
C ALA A 321 8.19 8.78 17.49
N LEU A 322 8.63 8.18 18.62
CA LEU A 322 7.79 8.00 19.79
C LEU A 322 7.35 9.34 20.42
N SER A 323 8.25 10.32 20.51
CA SER A 323 7.92 11.66 21.05
C SER A 323 6.88 12.36 20.18
N PHE A 324 6.97 12.21 18.85
CA PHE A 324 5.98 12.75 17.91
C PHE A 324 4.60 12.10 18.11
N LEU A 325 4.53 10.78 18.18
CA LEU A 325 3.25 10.08 18.44
C LEU A 325 2.67 10.47 19.80
N GLU A 326 3.52 10.60 20.83
CA GLU A 326 3.08 11.01 22.17
C GLU A 326 2.49 12.42 22.18
N GLY A 327 3.08 13.37 21.44
CA GLY A 327 2.52 14.70 21.26
C GLY A 327 1.11 14.68 20.68
N LEU A 328 0.92 13.92 19.59
CA LEU A 328 -0.39 13.75 18.96
C LEU A 328 -1.38 13.03 19.88
N ARG A 329 -0.94 12.03 20.67
CA ARG A 329 -1.77 11.34 21.66
C ARG A 329 -2.30 12.32 22.71
N GLN A 330 -1.44 13.18 23.25
CA GLN A 330 -1.82 14.18 24.25
C GLN A 330 -2.84 15.19 23.70
N ASP A 331 -2.63 15.70 22.48
CA ASP A 331 -3.55 16.61 21.81
C ASP A 331 -4.92 15.96 21.51
N THR A 332 -4.99 14.64 21.41
CA THR A 332 -6.20 13.88 21.03
C THR A 332 -6.97 13.32 22.23
N ALA A 333 -6.29 13.04 23.35
CA ALA A 333 -6.81 12.24 24.46
C ALA A 333 -8.13 12.76 25.06
N ALA A 334 -8.26 14.07 25.25
CA ALA A 334 -9.47 14.66 25.82
C ALA A 334 -10.71 14.39 24.94
N ARG A 335 -10.59 14.67 23.64
CA ARG A 335 -11.68 14.46 22.69
C ARG A 335 -12.00 12.97 22.50
N PHE A 336 -10.98 12.11 22.50
CA PHE A 336 -11.18 10.66 22.48
C PHE A 336 -12.04 10.18 23.64
N GLY A 337 -11.74 10.63 24.87
CA GLY A 337 -12.55 10.29 26.04
C GLY A 337 -13.99 10.81 25.95
N GLU A 338 -14.19 12.01 25.39
CA GLU A 338 -15.53 12.57 25.15
C GLU A 338 -16.31 11.74 24.12
N GLU A 339 -15.71 11.43 22.98
CA GLU A 339 -16.35 10.63 21.93
C GLU A 339 -16.77 9.25 22.41
N ASN A 340 -15.97 8.62 23.30
CA ASN A 340 -16.29 7.31 23.85
C ASN A 340 -17.47 7.38 24.83
N ARG A 341 -17.53 8.41 25.69
CA ARG A 341 -18.69 8.64 26.56
C ARG A 341 -19.95 8.92 25.72
N GLU A 342 -19.87 9.79 24.74
CA GLU A 342 -20.97 10.11 23.84
C GLU A 342 -21.52 8.87 23.13
N LEU A 343 -20.66 7.92 22.74
CA LEU A 343 -21.08 6.70 22.08
C LEU A 343 -21.81 5.76 23.05
N LEU A 344 -21.30 5.60 24.27
CA LEU A 344 -21.94 4.78 25.31
C LEU A 344 -23.29 5.39 25.74
N GLU A 345 -23.36 6.71 25.93
CA GLU A 345 -24.60 7.40 26.21
C GLU A 345 -25.62 7.26 25.10
N PHE A 346 -25.16 7.29 23.83
CA PHE A 346 -26.02 7.03 22.69
C PHE A 346 -26.57 5.60 22.70
N ARG A 347 -25.75 4.57 22.98
CA ARG A 347 -26.23 3.20 23.16
C ARG A 347 -27.31 3.12 24.25
N ARG A 348 -27.04 3.74 25.41
CA ARG A 348 -27.99 3.76 26.52
C ARG A 348 -29.30 4.50 26.19
N SER A 349 -29.26 5.47 25.32
CA SER A 349 -30.47 6.19 24.86
C SER A 349 -31.37 5.30 23.96
N ILE A 350 -30.81 4.30 23.29
CA ILE A 350 -31.56 3.37 22.42
C ILE A 350 -32.02 2.12 23.17
N GLU A 351 -31.14 1.54 23.99
CA GLU A 351 -31.37 0.24 24.64
C GLU A 351 -31.84 0.35 26.08
N GLY A 352 -31.76 1.55 26.66
CA GLY A 352 -32.10 1.82 28.06
C GLY A 352 -30.84 2.03 28.92
N PRO A 353 -31.04 2.61 30.14
CA PRO A 353 -29.91 3.04 31.00
C PRO A 353 -29.04 1.88 31.49
N ASP A 354 -29.58 0.67 31.51
CA ASP A 354 -28.87 -0.56 31.93
C ASP A 354 -28.12 -1.24 30.79
N ALA A 355 -28.03 -0.62 29.60
CA ALA A 355 -27.27 -1.18 28.50
C ALA A 355 -25.80 -1.42 28.90
N PRO A 356 -25.21 -2.58 28.56
CA PRO A 356 -23.85 -2.93 28.93
C PRO A 356 -22.83 -1.95 28.27
N GLU A 357 -21.60 -2.01 28.77
CA GLU A 357 -20.46 -1.33 28.12
C GLU A 357 -20.30 -1.84 26.67
N LEU A 358 -19.67 -0.99 25.84
CA LEU A 358 -19.45 -1.35 24.43
C LEU A 358 -18.39 -2.46 24.33
N GLU A 359 -18.71 -3.44 23.50
CA GLU A 359 -17.75 -4.42 23.05
C GLU A 359 -17.10 -3.97 21.73
N PRO A 360 -15.90 -4.44 21.35
CA PRO A 360 -15.23 -3.99 20.13
C PRO A 360 -16.07 -4.19 18.85
N TRP A 361 -16.86 -5.24 18.78
CA TRP A 361 -17.77 -5.50 17.66
C TRP A 361 -19.02 -4.62 17.63
N ASP A 362 -19.28 -3.88 18.71
CA ASP A 362 -20.38 -2.94 18.80
C ASP A 362 -19.99 -1.51 18.37
N VAL A 363 -18.72 -1.18 18.46
CA VAL A 363 -18.22 0.19 18.25
C VAL A 363 -18.62 0.76 16.89
N ALA A 364 -18.36 0.02 15.81
CA ALA A 364 -18.70 0.48 14.46
C ALA A 364 -20.21 0.58 14.24
N TYR A 365 -20.96 -0.37 14.76
CA TYR A 365 -22.43 -0.42 14.68
C TYR A 365 -23.11 0.77 15.38
N TYR A 366 -22.77 1.04 16.64
CA TYR A 366 -23.36 2.18 17.34
C TYR A 366 -22.82 3.52 16.85
N ALA A 367 -21.57 3.57 16.40
CA ALA A 367 -21.01 4.76 15.77
C ALA A 367 -21.79 5.14 14.51
N GLU A 368 -22.16 4.17 13.66
CA GLU A 368 -22.96 4.43 12.47
C GLU A 368 -24.37 4.90 12.81
N LYS A 369 -25.04 4.24 13.76
CA LYS A 369 -26.35 4.68 14.24
C LYS A 369 -26.30 6.08 14.86
N GLN A 370 -25.26 6.40 15.62
CA GLN A 370 -25.05 7.73 16.19
C GLN A 370 -24.79 8.78 15.10
N ARG A 371 -24.00 8.44 14.08
CA ARG A 371 -23.74 9.30 12.92
C ARG A 371 -25.04 9.62 12.17
N ALA A 372 -25.81 8.59 11.85
CA ALA A 372 -27.11 8.74 11.20
C ALA A 372 -28.05 9.63 12.02
N ALA A 373 -28.15 9.39 13.33
CA ALA A 373 -29.03 10.16 14.22
C ALA A 373 -28.59 11.64 14.41
N ARG A 374 -27.26 11.92 14.47
CA ARG A 374 -26.75 13.27 14.72
C ARG A 374 -26.69 14.14 13.47
N TYR A 375 -26.34 13.54 12.33
CA TYR A 375 -26.08 14.29 11.11
C TYR A 375 -27.14 14.03 10.04
N ASP A 376 -28.11 13.15 10.32
CA ASP A 376 -29.08 12.66 9.32
C ASP A 376 -28.35 12.24 8.03
N PHE A 377 -27.22 11.52 8.22
CA PHE A 377 -26.28 11.16 7.18
C PHE A 377 -26.02 9.66 7.18
N ASP A 378 -26.42 9.03 6.10
CA ASP A 378 -26.08 7.64 5.76
C ASP A 378 -24.99 7.66 4.68
N GLU A 379 -23.83 7.05 4.94
CA GLU A 379 -22.73 6.98 3.98
C GLU A 379 -23.09 6.19 2.73
N GLU A 380 -23.98 5.19 2.87
CA GLU A 380 -24.50 4.43 1.73
C GLU A 380 -25.27 5.33 0.75
N ALA A 381 -25.86 6.43 1.21
CA ALA A 381 -26.52 7.41 0.35
C ALA A 381 -25.56 8.12 -0.63
N LEU A 382 -24.25 8.08 -0.38
CA LEU A 382 -23.26 8.63 -1.28
C LEU A 382 -22.87 7.67 -2.42
N ARG A 383 -22.99 6.36 -2.23
CA ARG A 383 -22.56 5.36 -3.23
C ARG A 383 -23.09 5.62 -4.65
N PRO A 384 -24.37 5.97 -4.85
CA PRO A 384 -24.90 6.26 -6.18
C PRO A 384 -24.18 7.37 -6.94
N TYR A 385 -23.45 8.24 -6.22
CA TYR A 385 -22.70 9.37 -6.80
C TYR A 385 -21.25 9.01 -7.13
N PHE A 386 -20.75 7.83 -6.71
CA PHE A 386 -19.38 7.39 -6.91
C PHE A 386 -19.28 6.15 -7.81
N PRO A 387 -19.82 6.17 -9.06
CA PRO A 387 -19.49 5.10 -9.99
C PRO A 387 -18.00 5.17 -10.34
N LEU A 388 -17.30 4.02 -10.31
CA LEU A 388 -15.85 3.92 -10.49
C LEU A 388 -15.34 4.69 -11.73
N GLU A 389 -16.04 4.59 -12.85
CA GLU A 389 -15.64 5.25 -14.10
C GLU A 389 -15.57 6.78 -13.93
N HIS A 390 -16.60 7.38 -13.34
CA HIS A 390 -16.63 8.83 -13.12
C HIS A 390 -15.55 9.27 -12.14
N VAL A 391 -15.30 8.47 -11.07
CA VAL A 391 -14.23 8.75 -10.11
C VAL A 391 -12.87 8.78 -10.80
N ILE A 392 -12.59 7.80 -11.68
CA ILE A 392 -11.32 7.73 -12.42
C ILE A 392 -11.18 8.91 -13.40
N GLU A 393 -12.24 9.23 -14.17
CA GLU A 393 -12.23 10.36 -15.09
C GLU A 393 -12.00 11.69 -14.38
N GLY A 394 -12.68 11.91 -13.23
CA GLY A 394 -12.52 13.12 -12.46
C GLY A 394 -11.15 13.23 -11.79
N LEU A 395 -10.59 12.10 -11.31
CA LEU A 395 -9.22 12.05 -10.81
C LEU A 395 -8.21 12.49 -11.88
N PHE A 396 -8.36 12.01 -13.12
CA PHE A 396 -7.48 12.38 -14.22
C PHE A 396 -7.64 13.86 -14.61
N GLU A 397 -8.86 14.38 -14.56
CA GLU A 397 -9.14 15.81 -14.77
C GLU A 397 -8.48 16.68 -13.69
N ILE A 398 -8.57 16.29 -12.42
CA ILE A 398 -7.93 16.98 -11.29
C ILE A 398 -6.41 17.01 -11.49
N ALA A 399 -5.80 15.86 -11.79
CA ALA A 399 -4.36 15.77 -12.04
C ALA A 399 -3.93 16.59 -13.26
N GLY A 400 -4.74 16.63 -14.29
CA GLY A 400 -4.52 17.46 -15.46
C GLY A 400 -4.48 18.96 -15.14
N ARG A 401 -5.45 19.43 -14.34
CA ARG A 401 -5.52 20.84 -13.90
C ARG A 401 -4.33 21.21 -13.02
N LEU A 402 -3.99 20.38 -12.07
CA LEU A 402 -2.91 20.63 -11.10
C LEU A 402 -1.52 20.51 -11.72
N TYR A 403 -1.27 19.38 -12.33
CA TYR A 403 0.09 18.98 -12.71
C TYR A 403 0.39 19.12 -14.21
N GLY A 404 -0.65 19.46 -14.99
CA GLY A 404 -0.48 19.67 -16.43
C GLY A 404 -0.24 18.38 -17.21
N ILE A 405 -0.76 17.26 -16.75
CA ILE A 405 -0.65 15.97 -17.41
C ILE A 405 -1.98 15.58 -18.09
N ARG A 406 -1.91 14.60 -18.99
CA ARG A 406 -3.06 13.92 -19.56
C ARG A 406 -2.93 12.43 -19.35
N VAL A 407 -4.00 11.79 -18.90
CA VAL A 407 -4.06 10.32 -18.70
C VAL A 407 -5.05 9.76 -19.71
N GLU A 408 -4.60 8.80 -20.52
CA GLU A 408 -5.37 8.23 -21.62
C GLU A 408 -5.42 6.70 -21.48
N ARG A 409 -6.62 6.11 -21.62
CA ARG A 409 -6.77 4.65 -21.61
C ARG A 409 -6.36 4.08 -22.94
N GLU A 410 -5.51 3.06 -22.93
CA GLU A 410 -5.17 2.26 -24.11
C GLU A 410 -5.76 0.85 -24.00
N SER A 411 -6.31 0.34 -25.11
CA SER A 411 -6.92 -0.99 -25.21
C SER A 411 -5.99 -1.96 -25.93
N GLY A 412 -6.18 -3.27 -25.69
CA GLY A 412 -5.40 -4.31 -26.40
C GLY A 412 -4.01 -4.53 -25.81
N VAL A 413 -3.66 -3.88 -24.70
CA VAL A 413 -2.43 -4.12 -23.98
C VAL A 413 -2.56 -5.42 -23.17
N PRO A 414 -1.53 -6.30 -23.14
CA PRO A 414 -1.55 -7.51 -22.36
C PRO A 414 -1.67 -7.23 -20.85
N VAL A 415 -2.55 -7.97 -20.18
CA VAL A 415 -2.84 -7.87 -18.76
C VAL A 415 -2.87 -9.27 -18.12
N TRP A 416 -2.82 -9.35 -16.79
CA TRP A 416 -2.90 -10.60 -16.02
C TRP A 416 -4.33 -11.04 -15.70
N ASP A 417 -5.26 -10.09 -15.71
CA ASP A 417 -6.69 -10.31 -15.46
C ASP A 417 -7.52 -9.47 -16.43
N PRO A 418 -8.63 -9.99 -17.01
CA PRO A 418 -9.45 -9.26 -18.01
C PRO A 418 -10.04 -7.95 -17.52
N GLU A 419 -10.22 -7.77 -16.20
CA GLU A 419 -10.74 -6.53 -15.60
C GLU A 419 -9.65 -5.47 -15.38
N THR A 420 -8.37 -5.83 -15.53
CA THR A 420 -7.25 -4.88 -15.43
C THR A 420 -7.24 -3.95 -16.64
N ARG A 421 -6.99 -2.68 -16.39
CA ARG A 421 -6.92 -1.62 -17.39
C ARG A 421 -5.50 -1.09 -17.54
N TYR A 422 -5.22 -0.47 -18.68
CA TYR A 422 -3.93 0.15 -18.94
C TYR A 422 -4.13 1.60 -19.37
N TYR A 423 -3.26 2.49 -18.82
CA TYR A 423 -3.30 3.92 -19.05
C TYR A 423 -1.90 4.46 -19.34
N VAL A 424 -1.84 5.51 -20.18
CA VAL A 424 -0.61 6.25 -20.50
C VAL A 424 -0.73 7.67 -19.96
N ILE A 425 0.32 8.14 -19.28
CA ILE A 425 0.44 9.49 -18.75
C ILE A 425 1.32 10.30 -19.71
N ARG A 426 0.77 11.40 -20.23
CA ARG A 426 1.49 12.32 -21.12
C ARG A 426 1.67 13.67 -20.45
N ASP A 427 2.80 14.32 -20.70
CA ASP A 427 3.03 15.71 -20.33
C ASP A 427 2.26 16.65 -21.26
N GLN A 428 2.31 17.97 -21.00
CA GLN A 428 1.59 19.01 -21.75
C GLN A 428 1.96 19.04 -23.24
N ASP A 429 3.19 18.70 -23.57
CA ASP A 429 3.70 18.64 -24.95
C ASP A 429 3.32 17.32 -25.68
N GLY A 430 2.60 16.41 -25.00
CA GLY A 430 2.23 15.11 -25.51
C GLY A 430 3.28 14.01 -25.31
N THR A 431 4.43 14.32 -24.74
CA THR A 431 5.48 13.34 -24.44
C THR A 431 4.98 12.33 -23.41
N PRO A 432 5.07 11.01 -23.64
CA PRO A 432 4.74 10.01 -22.63
C PRO A 432 5.79 10.06 -21.50
N VAL A 433 5.33 10.23 -20.26
CA VAL A 433 6.19 10.26 -19.06
C VAL A 433 6.07 9.00 -18.23
N GLY A 434 4.94 8.31 -18.34
CA GLY A 434 4.71 7.06 -17.64
C GLY A 434 3.49 6.33 -18.18
N ALA A 435 3.31 5.10 -17.72
CA ALA A 435 2.13 4.30 -17.94
C ALA A 435 1.84 3.43 -16.72
N PHE A 436 0.63 2.93 -16.60
CA PHE A 436 0.28 2.07 -15.48
C PHE A 436 -0.87 1.13 -15.77
N TYR A 437 -0.86 0.01 -15.06
CA TYR A 437 -1.99 -0.91 -14.96
C TYR A 437 -2.86 -0.54 -13.77
N ALA A 438 -4.16 -0.75 -13.87
CA ALA A 438 -5.12 -0.53 -12.78
C ALA A 438 -5.98 -1.78 -12.57
N ASP A 439 -5.84 -2.41 -11.42
CA ASP A 439 -6.50 -3.64 -11.01
C ASP A 439 -7.33 -3.37 -9.74
N TRP A 440 -8.62 -3.10 -9.91
CA TRP A 440 -9.44 -2.52 -8.85
C TRP A 440 -10.18 -3.51 -7.96
N PHE A 441 -10.47 -4.73 -8.44
CA PHE A 441 -11.44 -5.59 -7.77
C PHE A 441 -10.81 -6.77 -7.03
N PRO A 442 -11.44 -7.24 -5.93
CA PRO A 442 -10.96 -8.37 -5.15
C PRO A 442 -11.15 -9.69 -5.91
N ARG A 443 -10.20 -10.60 -5.72
CA ARG A 443 -10.25 -12.00 -6.15
C ARG A 443 -9.67 -12.89 -5.05
N GLU A 444 -10.02 -14.20 -5.05
CA GLU A 444 -9.50 -15.15 -4.04
C GLU A 444 -7.98 -15.34 -4.13
N ASN A 445 -7.42 -15.18 -5.31
CA ASN A 445 -5.99 -15.28 -5.58
C ASN A 445 -5.27 -13.91 -5.63
N LYS A 446 -5.86 -12.89 -5.01
CA LYS A 446 -5.31 -11.55 -4.90
C LYS A 446 -5.18 -11.11 -3.44
N ARG A 447 -4.04 -10.53 -3.10
CA ARG A 447 -3.76 -9.95 -1.77
C ARG A 447 -4.78 -8.86 -1.43
N GLY A 448 -5.19 -8.79 -0.16
CA GLY A 448 -6.07 -7.74 0.35
C GLY A 448 -5.34 -6.38 0.51
N GLY A 449 -6.14 -5.30 0.64
CA GLY A 449 -5.65 -3.93 0.74
C GLY A 449 -5.58 -3.24 -0.61
N ALA A 450 -4.92 -2.07 -0.64
CA ALA A 450 -4.58 -1.35 -1.85
C ALA A 450 -3.08 -1.05 -1.83
N TRP A 451 -2.47 -0.91 -3.02
CA TRP A 451 -1.04 -0.60 -3.15
C TRP A 451 -0.68 -0.17 -4.56
N MET A 452 0.44 0.52 -4.69
CA MET A 452 1.10 0.82 -5.95
C MET A 452 2.36 -0.05 -6.09
N ASP A 453 2.56 -0.64 -7.27
CA ASP A 453 3.77 -1.39 -7.64
C ASP A 453 4.56 -0.65 -8.73
N VAL A 454 5.90 -0.74 -8.64
CA VAL A 454 6.82 -0.22 -9.64
C VAL A 454 7.36 -1.37 -10.49
N PHE A 455 7.19 -1.29 -11.82
CA PHE A 455 7.79 -2.24 -12.75
C PHE A 455 9.04 -1.69 -13.43
N ILE A 456 8.95 -0.45 -13.93
CA ILE A 456 10.06 0.19 -14.64
C ILE A 456 10.20 1.61 -14.12
N THR A 457 11.39 1.94 -13.61
CA THR A 457 11.78 3.30 -13.31
C THR A 457 12.31 3.95 -14.57
N GLY A 458 11.62 5.01 -15.02
CA GLY A 458 12.01 5.82 -16.17
C GLY A 458 13.24 6.67 -15.86
N ARG A 459 13.86 7.19 -16.92
CA ARG A 459 15.03 8.07 -16.79
C ARG A 459 15.23 8.94 -18.02
N PRO A 460 15.91 10.09 -17.87
CA PRO A 460 16.38 10.87 -19.02
C PRO A 460 17.30 10.03 -19.93
N SER A 461 17.22 10.24 -21.23
CA SER A 461 18.09 9.63 -22.22
C SER A 461 18.45 10.64 -23.32
N PRO A 462 19.51 10.41 -24.12
CA PRO A 462 19.86 11.27 -25.25
C PRO A 462 18.73 11.43 -26.28
N GLU A 463 17.82 10.47 -26.35
CA GLU A 463 16.68 10.42 -27.29
C GLU A 463 15.41 11.03 -26.69
N GLY A 464 15.47 11.48 -25.44
CA GLY A 464 14.34 12.02 -24.69
C GLY A 464 14.21 11.41 -23.30
N PHE A 465 13.01 11.00 -22.92
CA PHE A 465 12.73 10.39 -21.62
C PHE A 465 12.19 8.97 -21.80
N HIS A 466 12.84 7.99 -21.18
CA HIS A 466 12.27 6.65 -21.05
C HIS A 466 11.17 6.66 -20.00
N PRO A 467 9.91 6.33 -20.34
CA PRO A 467 8.80 6.49 -19.43
C PRO A 467 8.82 5.48 -18.29
N HIS A 468 8.21 5.85 -17.17
CA HIS A 468 7.97 4.97 -16.03
C HIS A 468 6.85 3.97 -16.32
N LEU A 469 6.83 2.83 -15.62
CA LEU A 469 5.74 1.87 -15.64
C LEU A 469 5.44 1.40 -14.22
N GLY A 470 4.18 1.49 -13.83
CA GLY A 470 3.70 1.02 -12.52
C GLY A 470 2.37 0.29 -12.61
N ALA A 471 1.83 -0.06 -11.45
CA ALA A 471 0.47 -0.57 -11.30
C ALA A 471 -0.18 0.00 -10.04
N ILE A 472 -1.49 0.21 -10.10
CA ILE A 472 -2.32 0.44 -8.93
C ILE A 472 -3.21 -0.79 -8.73
N CYS A 473 -3.23 -1.32 -7.52
CA CYS A 473 -4.05 -2.46 -7.14
C CYS A 473 -4.97 -2.08 -5.98
N GLY A 474 -6.23 -2.49 -6.07
CA GLY A 474 -7.23 -2.27 -5.04
C GLY A 474 -8.09 -3.50 -4.78
N ASN A 475 -8.96 -3.40 -3.80
CA ASN A 475 -9.97 -4.40 -3.48
C ASN A 475 -11.31 -3.69 -3.23
N LEU A 476 -11.74 -2.93 -4.26
CA LEU A 476 -12.93 -2.08 -4.22
C LEU A 476 -14.20 -2.89 -4.40
N THR A 477 -15.34 -2.30 -4.02
CA THR A 477 -16.66 -2.89 -4.26
C THR A 477 -16.88 -3.15 -5.76
N PRO A 478 -17.08 -4.42 -6.18
CA PRO A 478 -17.22 -4.77 -7.59
C PRO A 478 -18.63 -4.42 -8.13
N PRO A 479 -18.82 -4.42 -9.46
CA PRO A 479 -20.13 -4.25 -10.06
C PRO A 479 -21.07 -5.40 -9.69
N LEU A 480 -22.38 -5.11 -9.64
CA LEU A 480 -23.44 -6.07 -9.30
C LEU A 480 -24.45 -6.21 -10.44
N GLY A 481 -24.36 -7.30 -11.19
CA GLY A 481 -25.22 -7.49 -12.37
C GLY A 481 -25.03 -6.35 -13.38
N GLU A 482 -26.10 -5.59 -13.67
CA GLU A 482 -26.06 -4.43 -14.56
C GLU A 482 -25.68 -3.11 -13.85
N THR A 483 -25.61 -3.14 -12.51
CA THR A 483 -25.21 -1.94 -11.72
C THR A 483 -23.69 -1.80 -11.77
N PRO A 484 -23.16 -0.62 -12.15
CA PRO A 484 -21.71 -0.38 -12.14
C PRO A 484 -21.12 -0.50 -10.72
N ALA A 485 -19.81 -0.56 -10.62
CA ALA A 485 -19.15 -0.48 -9.33
C ALA A 485 -19.45 0.88 -8.66
N LEU A 486 -20.23 0.85 -7.59
CA LEU A 486 -20.60 2.02 -6.80
C LEU A 486 -19.79 2.03 -5.50
N LEU A 487 -18.90 3.00 -5.38
CA LEU A 487 -17.89 3.04 -4.33
C LEU A 487 -18.41 3.72 -3.05
N THR A 488 -17.84 3.34 -1.92
CA THR A 488 -17.90 4.18 -0.72
C THR A 488 -17.01 5.41 -0.90
N HIS A 489 -17.24 6.46 -0.12
CA HIS A 489 -16.34 7.62 -0.11
C HIS A 489 -14.91 7.24 0.27
N ARG A 490 -14.74 6.30 1.22
CA ARG A 490 -13.43 5.77 1.61
C ARG A 490 -12.70 5.05 0.48
N GLU A 491 -13.43 4.29 -0.36
CA GLU A 491 -12.83 3.65 -1.54
C GLU A 491 -12.39 4.70 -2.57
N VAL A 492 -13.12 5.82 -2.69
CA VAL A 492 -12.69 6.97 -3.49
C VAL A 492 -11.40 7.56 -2.96
N GLU A 493 -11.29 7.83 -1.65
CA GLU A 493 -10.05 8.30 -1.02
C GLU A 493 -8.88 7.34 -1.30
N THR A 494 -9.11 6.02 -1.22
CA THR A 494 -8.09 5.01 -1.52
C THR A 494 -7.58 5.12 -2.96
N ILE A 495 -8.45 5.31 -3.95
CA ILE A 495 -8.05 5.50 -5.34
C ILE A 495 -7.16 6.74 -5.50
N PHE A 496 -7.53 7.84 -4.87
CA PHE A 496 -6.76 9.09 -4.90
C PHE A 496 -5.40 8.92 -4.24
N HIS A 497 -5.35 8.21 -3.12
CA HIS A 497 -4.13 7.85 -2.40
C HIS A 497 -3.14 7.08 -3.30
N GLU A 498 -3.55 5.93 -3.82
CA GLU A 498 -2.69 5.09 -4.66
C GLU A 498 -2.25 5.82 -5.93
N PHE A 499 -3.13 6.67 -6.49
CA PHE A 499 -2.76 7.50 -7.62
C PHE A 499 -1.73 8.58 -7.25
N GLY A 500 -1.72 9.07 -6.02
CA GLY A 500 -0.68 9.98 -5.52
C GLY A 500 0.71 9.33 -5.51
N HIS A 501 0.82 8.06 -5.07
CA HIS A 501 2.05 7.28 -5.19
C HIS A 501 2.45 7.09 -6.66
N LEU A 502 1.49 6.78 -7.53
CA LEU A 502 1.76 6.63 -8.96
C LEU A 502 2.26 7.93 -9.59
N LEU A 503 1.68 9.08 -9.23
CA LEU A 503 2.16 10.39 -9.68
C LEU A 503 3.59 10.64 -9.23
N HIS A 504 3.92 10.32 -7.97
CA HIS A 504 5.28 10.44 -7.45
C HIS A 504 6.27 9.58 -8.24
N HIS A 505 5.87 8.36 -8.62
CA HIS A 505 6.67 7.49 -9.47
C HIS A 505 6.78 8.03 -10.91
N CYS A 506 5.63 8.27 -11.57
CA CYS A 506 5.59 8.56 -13.00
C CYS A 506 6.06 9.97 -13.38
N LEU A 507 6.02 10.93 -12.46
CA LEU A 507 6.48 12.30 -12.72
C LEU A 507 7.94 12.55 -12.34
N SER A 508 8.61 11.59 -11.71
CA SER A 508 10.03 11.71 -11.33
C SER A 508 10.91 12.02 -12.54
N ARG A 509 11.88 12.94 -12.35
CA ARG A 509 12.84 13.36 -13.37
C ARG A 509 14.28 13.08 -12.97
N VAL A 510 14.46 12.29 -11.92
CA VAL A 510 15.80 11.98 -11.38
C VAL A 510 16.52 11.02 -12.33
N GLU A 511 17.79 11.34 -12.63
CA GLU A 511 18.64 10.53 -13.54
C GLU A 511 19.04 9.17 -12.95
N LEU A 512 19.08 9.08 -11.62
CA LEU A 512 19.51 7.89 -10.89
C LEU A 512 18.30 7.10 -10.40
N ARG A 513 18.21 5.85 -10.81
CA ARG A 513 17.06 4.96 -10.57
C ARG A 513 16.75 4.82 -9.08
N SER A 514 17.80 4.63 -8.28
CA SER A 514 17.66 4.40 -6.84
C SER A 514 17.19 5.62 -6.04
N LEU A 515 17.21 6.82 -6.65
CA LEU A 515 16.69 8.06 -6.06
C LEU A 515 15.37 8.50 -6.70
N ALA A 516 14.85 7.78 -7.72
CA ALA A 516 13.69 8.22 -8.48
C ALA A 516 12.37 7.80 -7.85
N GLY A 517 11.34 8.62 -8.04
CA GLY A 517 9.96 8.32 -7.68
C GLY A 517 9.78 8.08 -6.19
N THR A 518 9.19 6.95 -5.85
CA THR A 518 8.87 6.56 -4.46
C THR A 518 10.07 6.03 -3.66
N ASN A 519 11.29 6.04 -4.23
CA ASN A 519 12.52 5.67 -3.52
C ASN A 519 13.01 6.79 -2.59
N VAL A 520 12.14 7.26 -1.73
CA VAL A 520 12.35 8.33 -0.76
C VAL A 520 12.29 7.78 0.67
N ALA A 521 12.58 8.61 1.66
CA ALA A 521 12.36 8.24 3.06
C ALA A 521 10.90 7.83 3.32
N TRP A 522 10.68 6.72 4.06
CA TRP A 522 9.34 6.18 4.33
C TRP A 522 8.39 7.18 5.00
N ASP A 523 8.89 8.05 5.85
CA ASP A 523 8.10 9.09 6.51
C ASP A 523 7.85 10.33 5.63
N PHE A 524 8.29 10.27 4.36
CA PHE A 524 7.97 11.26 3.33
C PHE A 524 7.15 10.65 2.18
N VAL A 525 7.22 9.34 1.96
CA VAL A 525 6.60 8.67 0.81
C VAL A 525 5.08 8.85 0.74
N GLU A 526 4.43 9.00 1.90
CA GLU A 526 2.96 9.17 1.99
C GLU A 526 2.50 10.62 1.78
N LEU A 527 3.39 11.61 1.70
CA LEU A 527 2.97 12.99 1.42
C LEU A 527 2.29 13.12 0.05
N PRO A 528 2.84 12.58 -1.06
CA PRO A 528 2.19 12.64 -2.37
C PRO A 528 0.87 11.86 -2.47
N SER A 529 0.71 10.80 -1.69
CA SER A 529 -0.52 10.00 -1.67
C SER A 529 -1.60 10.68 -0.82
N GLN A 530 -1.30 11.02 0.42
CA GLN A 530 -2.28 11.61 1.34
C GLN A 530 -2.75 13.01 0.92
N ILE A 531 -1.90 13.81 0.28
CA ILE A 531 -2.34 15.13 -0.19
C ILE A 531 -3.44 15.01 -1.24
N MET A 532 -3.43 13.98 -2.08
CA MET A 532 -4.48 13.75 -3.09
C MET A 532 -5.85 13.45 -2.48
N GLU A 533 -5.92 12.84 -1.30
CA GLU A 533 -7.17 12.55 -0.60
C GLU A 533 -7.97 13.82 -0.28
N ASN A 534 -7.31 14.97 -0.11
CA ASN A 534 -7.98 16.21 0.25
C ASN A 534 -9.00 16.65 -0.80
N TRP A 535 -8.78 16.38 -2.09
CA TRP A 535 -9.74 16.72 -3.16
C TRP A 535 -11.05 15.92 -3.06
N CYS A 536 -11.05 14.77 -2.39
CA CYS A 536 -12.27 14.00 -2.14
C CYS A 536 -13.24 14.70 -1.16
N TRP A 537 -12.83 15.81 -0.53
CA TRP A 537 -13.60 16.57 0.44
C TRP A 537 -13.98 17.99 -0.02
N GLU A 538 -13.49 18.40 -1.18
CA GLU A 538 -13.73 19.74 -1.69
C GLU A 538 -14.85 19.75 -2.74
N ARG A 539 -15.85 20.63 -2.56
CA ARG A 539 -17.04 20.71 -3.41
C ARG A 539 -16.69 20.82 -4.90
N GLU A 540 -15.76 21.73 -5.21
CA GLU A 540 -15.35 21.98 -6.58
C GLU A 540 -14.71 20.72 -7.24
N ALA A 541 -14.05 19.88 -6.46
CA ALA A 541 -13.47 18.64 -6.93
C ALA A 541 -14.53 17.55 -7.09
N LEU A 542 -15.40 17.40 -6.09
CA LEU A 542 -16.50 16.43 -6.15
C LEU A 542 -17.43 16.69 -7.34
N ASP A 543 -17.69 17.94 -7.68
CA ASP A 543 -18.54 18.29 -8.83
C ASP A 543 -17.99 17.82 -10.19
N LEU A 544 -16.72 17.44 -10.26
CA LEU A 544 -16.13 16.86 -11.47
C LEU A 544 -16.52 15.38 -11.65
N PHE A 545 -16.63 14.61 -10.57
CA PHE A 545 -16.78 13.15 -10.65
C PHE A 545 -17.93 12.57 -9.82
N ALA A 546 -18.36 13.24 -8.77
CA ALA A 546 -19.40 12.73 -7.88
C ALA A 546 -20.79 12.99 -8.46
N ARG A 547 -21.17 12.15 -9.43
CA ARG A 547 -22.44 12.25 -10.16
C ARG A 547 -23.22 10.95 -10.07
N HIS A 548 -24.52 11.09 -9.80
CA HIS A 548 -25.42 9.95 -9.67
C HIS A 548 -25.39 9.07 -10.95
N TYR A 549 -25.16 7.77 -10.79
CA TYR A 549 -24.90 6.85 -11.91
C TYR A 549 -26.03 6.71 -12.93
N GLN A 550 -27.27 7.10 -12.59
CA GLN A 550 -28.44 7.08 -13.48
C GLN A 550 -28.86 8.48 -13.95
N THR A 551 -28.90 9.46 -13.02
CA THR A 551 -29.41 10.81 -13.33
C THR A 551 -28.33 11.80 -13.74
N PHE A 552 -27.05 11.47 -13.48
CA PHE A 552 -25.89 12.35 -13.69
C PHE A 552 -25.90 13.66 -12.87
N GLU A 553 -26.84 13.78 -11.93
CA GLU A 553 -26.89 14.92 -11.03
C GLU A 553 -25.72 14.89 -10.03
N PRO A 554 -25.15 16.04 -9.66
CA PRO A 554 -24.13 16.11 -8.63
C PRO A 554 -24.70 15.76 -7.26
N ILE A 555 -23.83 15.52 -6.26
CA ILE A 555 -24.26 15.36 -4.87
C ILE A 555 -25.09 16.59 -4.45
N PRO A 556 -26.33 16.40 -3.95
CA PRO A 556 -27.15 17.52 -3.48
C PRO A 556 -26.42 18.30 -2.38
N GLU A 557 -26.57 19.64 -2.39
CA GLU A 557 -25.88 20.52 -1.41
C GLU A 557 -26.19 20.13 0.03
N GLU A 558 -27.41 19.71 0.31
CA GLU A 558 -27.81 19.24 1.64
C GLU A 558 -27.04 17.99 2.06
N LEU A 559 -26.90 16.97 1.16
CA LEU A 559 -26.15 15.75 1.41
C LEU A 559 -24.65 16.03 1.57
N PHE A 560 -24.09 16.91 0.73
CA PHE A 560 -22.71 17.36 0.87
C PHE A 560 -22.48 18.08 2.19
N GLY A 561 -23.41 18.98 2.59
CA GLY A 561 -23.33 19.66 3.88
C GLY A 561 -23.37 18.69 5.07
N ARG A 562 -24.19 17.62 4.99
CA ARG A 562 -24.21 16.54 5.99
C ARG A 562 -22.89 15.76 6.02
N MET A 563 -22.36 15.38 4.87
CA MET A 563 -21.05 14.75 4.72
C MET A 563 -19.93 15.59 5.35
N LYS A 564 -19.86 16.89 5.05
CA LYS A 564 -18.84 17.81 5.63
C LYS A 564 -18.97 17.92 7.16
N ARG A 565 -20.17 18.01 7.70
CA ARG A 565 -20.39 18.04 9.16
C ARG A 565 -20.01 16.70 9.82
N ALA A 566 -20.20 15.59 9.12
CA ALA A 566 -19.83 14.27 9.61
C ALA A 566 -18.33 13.97 9.50
N ARG A 567 -17.54 14.78 8.77
CA ARG A 567 -16.10 14.55 8.54
C ARG A 567 -15.29 14.40 9.83
N SER A 568 -15.56 15.23 10.82
CA SER A 568 -14.87 15.18 12.12
C SER A 568 -15.55 14.24 13.12
N PHE A 569 -16.61 13.50 12.69
CA PHE A 569 -17.26 12.55 13.56
C PHE A 569 -16.30 11.42 13.95
N ARG A 570 -16.08 11.28 15.26
CA ARG A 570 -15.15 10.31 15.85
C ARG A 570 -13.71 10.37 15.27
N SER A 571 -13.29 11.55 14.83
CA SER A 571 -11.94 11.77 14.31
C SER A 571 -10.84 11.49 15.36
N ALA A 572 -11.12 11.79 16.65
CA ALA A 572 -10.21 11.45 17.74
C ALA A 572 -10.05 9.92 17.90
N ASN A 573 -11.13 9.15 17.73
CA ASN A 573 -11.06 7.69 17.73
C ASN A 573 -10.24 7.15 16.53
N ALA A 574 -10.47 7.68 15.34
CA ALA A 574 -9.71 7.31 14.17
C ALA A 574 -8.21 7.62 14.34
N GLN A 575 -7.89 8.81 14.87
CA GLN A 575 -6.51 9.20 15.18
C GLN A 575 -5.89 8.28 16.22
N MET A 576 -6.54 8.05 17.36
CA MET A 576 -6.02 7.19 18.42
C MET A 576 -5.75 5.77 17.93
N ARG A 577 -6.63 5.22 17.09
CA ARG A 577 -6.40 3.90 16.47
C ARG A 577 -5.10 3.85 15.67
N GLN A 578 -4.82 4.87 14.85
CA GLN A 578 -3.58 4.93 14.07
C GLN A 578 -2.34 5.14 14.96
N LEU A 579 -2.47 5.97 15.99
CA LEU A 579 -1.43 6.15 17.00
C LEU A 579 -1.13 4.83 17.72
N GLY A 580 -2.15 4.06 18.11
CA GLY A 580 -2.00 2.75 18.74
C GLY A 580 -1.18 1.78 17.89
N PHE A 581 -1.40 1.71 16.58
CA PHE A 581 -0.60 0.91 15.67
C PHE A 581 0.86 1.39 15.61
N GLY A 582 1.09 2.70 15.53
CA GLY A 582 2.43 3.28 15.57
C GLY A 582 3.17 3.02 16.90
N PHE A 583 2.45 3.11 18.04
CA PHE A 583 3.01 2.78 19.34
C PHE A 583 3.39 1.29 19.46
N VAL A 584 2.49 0.38 19.05
CA VAL A 584 2.80 -1.06 19.02
C VAL A 584 4.05 -1.33 18.19
N ASP A 585 4.12 -0.78 17.00
CA ASP A 585 5.27 -0.94 16.11
C ASP A 585 6.57 -0.46 16.77
N LEU A 586 6.63 0.81 17.16
CA LEU A 586 7.86 1.37 17.74
C LEU A 586 8.25 0.70 19.05
N LEU A 587 7.28 0.34 19.91
CA LEU A 587 7.58 -0.32 21.19
C LEU A 587 8.08 -1.75 20.99
N LEU A 588 7.55 -2.50 20.02
CA LEU A 588 8.07 -3.82 19.64
C LEU A 588 9.53 -3.75 19.16
N HIS A 589 9.89 -2.68 18.44
CA HIS A 589 11.21 -2.55 17.83
C HIS A 589 12.24 -1.78 18.66
N THR A 590 11.81 -1.10 19.76
CA THR A 590 12.72 -0.37 20.67
C THR A 590 12.89 -1.04 22.02
N ARG A 591 11.81 -1.62 22.61
CA ARG A 591 11.78 -2.00 24.04
C ARG A 591 11.42 -3.44 24.29
N TYR A 592 10.50 -4.01 23.52
CA TYR A 592 9.95 -5.34 23.77
C TYR A 592 11.02 -6.42 23.83
N THR A 593 10.99 -7.23 24.90
CA THR A 593 11.73 -8.48 25.01
C THR A 593 10.84 -9.56 25.64
N PRO A 594 10.85 -10.81 25.13
CA PRO A 594 10.01 -11.88 25.69
C PRO A 594 10.26 -12.13 27.18
N GLU A 595 11.51 -11.96 27.64
CA GLU A 595 11.94 -12.19 29.02
C GLU A 595 11.33 -11.21 30.02
N ASN A 596 11.15 -9.94 29.61
CA ASN A 596 10.62 -8.89 30.47
C ASN A 596 9.13 -8.65 30.30
N ASP A 597 8.63 -8.79 29.04
CA ASP A 597 7.31 -8.33 28.65
C ASP A 597 6.32 -9.48 28.40
N GLY A 598 6.81 -10.72 28.33
CA GLY A 598 6.03 -11.93 28.15
C GLY A 598 5.58 -12.15 26.69
N ASP A 599 4.39 -12.69 26.51
CA ASP A 599 3.86 -12.99 25.17
C ASP A 599 3.65 -11.73 24.34
N VAL A 600 4.04 -11.79 23.07
CA VAL A 600 4.01 -10.64 22.16
C VAL A 600 2.58 -10.20 21.80
N MET A 601 1.62 -11.14 21.74
CA MET A 601 0.21 -10.79 21.49
C MET A 601 -0.38 -10.04 22.69
N ASP A 602 -0.11 -10.52 23.90
CA ASP A 602 -0.53 -9.86 25.13
C ASP A 602 0.12 -8.47 25.30
N TYR A 603 1.39 -8.36 24.93
CA TYR A 603 2.09 -7.07 24.95
C TYR A 603 1.42 -6.07 23.98
N ALA A 604 1.22 -6.45 22.73
CA ALA A 604 0.55 -5.60 21.73
C ALA A 604 -0.89 -5.27 22.13
N ARG A 605 -1.64 -6.25 22.66
CA ARG A 605 -3.03 -6.04 23.11
C ARG A 605 -3.11 -5.02 24.25
N ARG A 606 -2.22 -5.08 25.25
CA ARG A 606 -2.18 -4.10 26.35
C ARG A 606 -1.96 -2.68 25.83
N ILE A 607 -1.09 -2.50 24.84
CA ILE A 607 -0.86 -1.19 24.23
C ILE A 607 -2.11 -0.75 23.49
N LEU A 608 -2.64 -1.59 22.60
CA LEU A 608 -3.82 -1.24 21.76
C LEU A 608 -5.07 -0.95 22.61
N ASP A 609 -5.20 -1.58 23.78
CA ASP A 609 -6.34 -1.36 24.69
C ASP A 609 -6.41 0.11 25.17
N GLU A 610 -5.27 0.79 25.35
CA GLU A 610 -5.19 2.21 25.71
C GLU A 610 -5.72 3.14 24.58
N PHE A 611 -5.72 2.65 23.35
CA PHE A 611 -6.14 3.39 22.15
C PHE A 611 -7.50 2.93 21.61
N SER A 612 -8.16 2.01 22.29
CA SER A 612 -9.44 1.43 21.90
C SER A 612 -10.59 2.08 22.67
N PRO A 613 -11.75 2.33 22.01
CA PRO A 613 -12.94 2.81 22.69
C PRO A 613 -13.66 1.73 23.54
N ALA A 614 -13.30 0.47 23.36
CA ALA A 614 -13.82 -0.67 24.09
C ALA A 614 -12.69 -1.61 24.46
N ARG A 615 -12.85 -2.32 25.58
CA ARG A 615 -11.83 -3.28 26.04
C ARG A 615 -11.65 -4.42 25.05
N LEU A 616 -10.39 -4.66 24.69
CA LEU A 616 -10.07 -5.69 23.72
C LEU A 616 -10.18 -7.11 24.33
N PRO A 617 -10.74 -8.10 23.62
CA PRO A 617 -10.81 -9.49 24.07
C PRO A 617 -9.43 -10.05 24.42
N SER A 618 -9.40 -10.96 25.42
CA SER A 618 -8.14 -11.55 25.88
C SER A 618 -7.44 -12.43 24.83
N ASP A 619 -8.18 -12.96 23.88
CA ASP A 619 -7.71 -13.79 22.77
C ASP A 619 -7.41 -12.97 21.49
N GLN A 620 -7.57 -11.65 21.53
CA GLN A 620 -7.25 -10.82 20.38
C GLN A 620 -5.80 -10.97 19.97
N ALA A 621 -5.58 -11.28 18.70
CA ALA A 621 -4.28 -11.53 18.10
C ALA A 621 -4.11 -10.78 16.77
N ALA A 622 -4.66 -9.57 16.64
CA ALA A 622 -4.62 -8.77 15.42
C ALA A 622 -3.20 -8.57 14.88
N LEU A 623 -2.18 -8.59 15.77
CA LEU A 623 -0.78 -8.54 15.39
C LEU A 623 -0.36 -9.69 14.47
N ALA A 624 -0.99 -10.89 14.61
CA ALA A 624 -0.69 -12.06 13.78
C ALA A 624 -1.05 -11.88 12.29
N ALA A 625 -1.90 -10.91 11.99
CA ALA A 625 -2.28 -10.55 10.62
C ALA A 625 -1.80 -9.14 10.21
N PHE A 626 -0.90 -8.51 11.01
CA PHE A 626 -0.46 -7.15 10.75
C PHE A 626 0.66 -7.11 9.70
N ALA A 627 0.28 -7.26 8.43
CA ALA A 627 1.18 -7.38 7.29
C ALA A 627 2.15 -6.19 7.13
N HIS A 628 1.72 -4.96 7.48
CA HIS A 628 2.60 -3.78 7.45
C HIS A 628 3.92 -4.00 8.19
N LEU A 629 3.87 -4.64 9.37
CA LEU A 629 5.05 -4.83 10.21
C LEU A 629 5.85 -6.09 9.86
N PHE A 630 5.20 -7.15 9.33
CA PHE A 630 5.81 -8.47 9.29
C PHE A 630 5.81 -9.16 7.92
N ALA A 631 5.24 -8.54 6.87
CA ALA A 631 5.25 -9.12 5.51
C ALA A 631 6.51 -8.78 4.70
N SER A 632 7.50 -8.13 5.30
CA SER A 632 8.78 -7.75 4.67
C SER A 632 9.90 -7.75 5.72
N PRO A 633 11.16 -7.96 5.35
CA PRO A 633 12.30 -7.86 6.27
C PRO A 633 12.37 -6.54 7.03
N VAL A 634 12.05 -5.44 6.38
CA VAL A 634 11.91 -4.10 6.96
C VAL A 634 10.47 -3.61 6.79
N GLY A 635 10.05 -3.26 5.59
CA GLY A 635 8.73 -2.70 5.32
C GLY A 635 8.39 -1.52 6.23
N TYR A 636 7.24 -1.58 6.87
CA TYR A 636 6.82 -0.64 7.91
C TYR A 636 7.25 -1.05 9.34
N GLY A 637 8.14 -2.04 9.49
CA GLY A 637 8.72 -2.39 10.81
C GLY A 637 9.54 -1.22 11.34
N ALA A 638 9.17 -0.70 12.51
CA ALA A 638 9.57 0.58 13.09
C ALA A 638 9.18 1.82 12.24
N GLY A 639 8.31 1.66 11.25
CA GLY A 639 7.97 2.70 10.28
C GLY A 639 6.49 3.10 10.23
N TYR A 640 5.60 2.46 11.00
CA TYR A 640 4.16 2.73 10.93
C TYR A 640 3.79 4.17 11.33
N TYR A 641 4.58 4.82 12.16
CA TYR A 641 4.40 6.24 12.52
C TYR A 641 4.38 7.17 11.31
N SER A 642 4.98 6.74 10.19
CA SER A 642 5.12 7.53 8.96
C SER A 642 3.79 8.00 8.40
N TYR A 643 2.71 7.21 8.57
CA TYR A 643 1.35 7.63 8.15
C TYR A 643 0.91 8.92 8.85
N LYS A 644 1.10 9.00 10.17
CA LYS A 644 0.74 10.22 10.93
C LYS A 644 1.74 11.35 10.72
N TRP A 645 3.01 11.01 10.49
CA TRP A 645 4.02 11.99 10.13
C TRP A 645 3.70 12.65 8.80
N ALA A 646 3.42 11.88 7.77
CA ALA A 646 3.06 12.38 6.45
C ALA A 646 1.71 13.09 6.43
N GLU A 647 0.75 12.68 7.29
CA GLU A 647 -0.54 13.37 7.43
C GLU A 647 -0.38 14.79 8.02
N VAL A 648 0.63 15.03 8.85
CA VAL A 648 1.03 16.39 9.24
C VAL A 648 1.56 17.15 8.04
N LEU A 649 2.44 16.52 7.22
CA LEU A 649 3.00 17.16 6.04
C LEU A 649 1.90 17.50 5.02
N ASP A 650 0.98 16.57 4.74
CA ASP A 650 -0.10 16.76 3.76
C ASP A 650 -1.09 17.85 4.19
N ALA A 651 -1.55 17.80 5.44
CA ALA A 651 -2.50 18.79 5.96
C ALA A 651 -1.95 20.21 5.88
N ASP A 652 -0.68 20.34 6.23
CA ASP A 652 0.02 21.62 6.19
C ASP A 652 0.29 22.06 4.74
N ALA A 653 0.75 21.16 3.86
CA ALA A 653 0.99 21.45 2.45
C ALA A 653 -0.30 21.85 1.70
N PHE A 654 -1.42 21.20 2.02
CA PHE A 654 -2.72 21.52 1.42
C PHE A 654 -3.23 22.91 1.77
N THR A 655 -2.73 23.56 2.85
CA THR A 655 -3.08 24.95 3.16
C THR A 655 -2.73 25.90 2.02
N ARG A 656 -1.62 25.68 1.30
CA ARG A 656 -1.27 26.47 0.12
C ARG A 656 -2.32 26.40 -1.00
N PHE A 657 -2.88 25.21 -1.23
CA PHE A 657 -3.95 25.05 -2.22
C PHE A 657 -5.24 25.73 -1.77
N ARG A 658 -5.57 25.70 -0.47
CA ARG A 658 -6.73 26.44 0.03
C ARG A 658 -6.57 27.94 -0.10
N ASP A 659 -5.38 28.48 0.17
CA ASP A 659 -5.11 29.91 0.15
C ASP A 659 -5.09 30.48 -1.27
N HIS A 660 -4.67 29.68 -2.29
CA HIS A 660 -4.53 30.13 -3.68
C HIS A 660 -5.59 29.55 -4.63
N GLY A 661 -6.53 28.75 -4.11
CA GLY A 661 -7.53 27.98 -4.86
C GLY A 661 -7.10 26.52 -5.08
N ILE A 662 -8.03 25.58 -4.81
CA ILE A 662 -7.74 24.14 -4.81
C ILE A 662 -7.31 23.59 -6.17
N PHE A 663 -7.55 24.33 -7.25
CA PHE A 663 -7.09 24.05 -8.61
C PHE A 663 -6.03 25.05 -9.10
N SER A 664 -5.34 25.75 -8.19
CA SER A 664 -4.25 26.63 -8.58
C SER A 664 -3.18 25.85 -9.32
N ARG A 665 -3.10 26.09 -10.63
CA ARG A 665 -2.09 25.46 -11.49
C ARG A 665 -0.68 25.86 -11.09
N GLU A 666 -0.48 27.09 -10.61
CA GLU A 666 0.80 27.57 -10.13
C GLU A 666 1.30 26.72 -8.96
N VAL A 667 0.46 26.56 -7.91
CA VAL A 667 0.80 25.74 -6.72
C VAL A 667 0.96 24.27 -7.11
N GLY A 668 0.10 23.74 -7.99
CA GLY A 668 0.19 22.37 -8.48
C GLY A 668 1.49 22.10 -9.23
N LEU A 669 1.92 23.01 -10.12
CA LEU A 669 3.19 22.90 -10.83
C LEU A 669 4.40 23.10 -9.92
N GLU A 670 4.29 23.93 -8.87
CA GLU A 670 5.34 24.00 -7.84
C GLU A 670 5.47 22.71 -7.06
N PHE A 671 4.34 22.10 -6.63
CA PHE A 671 4.34 20.81 -5.95
C PHE A 671 4.95 19.72 -6.84
N ARG A 672 4.54 19.67 -8.12
CA ARG A 672 5.14 18.77 -9.12
C ARG A 672 6.64 18.92 -9.19
N ARG A 673 7.15 20.16 -9.41
CA ARG A 673 8.59 20.42 -9.64
C ARG A 673 9.43 20.24 -8.38
N LYS A 674 8.90 20.62 -7.21
CA LYS A 674 9.67 20.68 -5.95
C LYS A 674 9.55 19.40 -5.12
N ILE A 675 8.51 18.57 -5.38
CA ILE A 675 8.26 17.32 -4.67
C ILE A 675 8.25 16.13 -5.63
N LEU A 676 7.25 16.04 -6.53
CA LEU A 676 7.01 14.82 -7.32
C LEU A 676 8.16 14.50 -8.30
N GLU A 677 8.74 15.51 -8.94
CA GLU A 677 9.84 15.32 -9.90
C GLU A 677 11.19 15.02 -9.23
N GLN A 678 11.31 15.31 -7.93
CA GLN A 678 12.60 15.30 -7.23
C GLN A 678 12.99 13.92 -6.67
N GLY A 679 12.05 13.02 -6.42
CA GLY A 679 12.36 11.76 -5.72
C GLY A 679 13.19 12.03 -4.46
N ASP A 680 14.30 11.31 -4.30
CA ASP A 680 15.28 11.50 -3.20
C ASP A 680 16.56 12.25 -3.64
N SER A 681 16.45 13.13 -4.64
CA SER A 681 17.60 13.94 -5.10
C SER A 681 18.12 14.91 -4.06
N GLN A 682 17.32 15.24 -3.04
CA GLN A 682 17.63 16.09 -1.89
C GLN A 682 17.03 15.49 -0.62
N GLU A 683 17.45 16.01 0.55
CA GLU A 683 16.83 15.64 1.83
C GLU A 683 15.34 15.98 1.83
N PRO A 684 14.44 15.06 2.26
CA PRO A 684 12.99 15.30 2.25
C PRO A 684 12.55 16.58 2.98
N ALA A 685 13.22 16.92 4.09
CA ALA A 685 12.95 18.14 4.82
C ALA A 685 13.29 19.42 4.02
N GLU A 686 14.28 19.35 3.13
CA GLU A 686 14.64 20.45 2.23
C GLU A 686 13.65 20.60 1.08
N LEU A 687 13.20 19.47 0.50
CA LEU A 687 12.14 19.45 -0.50
C LEU A 687 10.85 20.08 0.07
N TYR A 688 10.47 19.69 1.29
CA TYR A 688 9.31 20.24 1.96
C TYR A 688 9.45 21.75 2.21
N ARG A 689 10.59 22.20 2.78
CA ARG A 689 10.87 23.63 2.97
C ARG A 689 10.92 24.42 1.65
N SER A 690 11.43 23.82 0.58
CA SER A 690 11.43 24.44 -0.75
C SER A 690 10.00 24.73 -1.25
N PHE A 691 9.06 23.81 -0.97
CA PHE A 691 7.66 24.00 -1.33
C PHE A 691 6.94 24.93 -0.36
N MET A 692 7.05 24.74 0.97
CA MET A 692 6.28 25.47 1.98
C MET A 692 6.93 26.78 2.44
N GLY A 693 8.22 26.97 2.24
CA GLY A 693 8.99 28.10 2.79
C GLY A 693 9.29 27.99 4.29
N ARG A 694 8.91 26.89 4.96
CA ARG A 694 9.08 26.65 6.40
C ARG A 694 9.05 25.17 6.75
N ASP A 695 9.33 24.84 8.00
CA ASP A 695 9.15 23.47 8.53
C ASP A 695 7.65 23.13 8.70
N PRO A 696 7.31 21.82 8.75
CA PRO A 696 5.94 21.34 8.95
C PRO A 696 5.31 21.84 10.26
N ASP A 697 4.00 22.17 10.22
CA ASP A 697 3.22 22.57 11.39
C ASP A 697 2.03 21.59 11.59
N PRO A 698 1.94 20.88 12.72
CA PRO A 698 0.86 19.95 13.00
C PRO A 698 -0.50 20.62 13.20
N LYS A 699 -0.54 21.96 13.33
CA LYS A 699 -1.76 22.73 13.56
C LYS A 699 -2.82 22.46 12.49
N ALA A 700 -2.45 22.42 11.22
CA ALA A 700 -3.38 22.18 10.12
C ALA A 700 -4.07 20.80 10.23
N LEU A 701 -3.35 19.77 10.65
CA LEU A 701 -3.93 18.46 10.93
C LEU A 701 -4.93 18.51 12.10
N LEU A 702 -4.55 19.12 13.21
CA LEU A 702 -5.42 19.20 14.38
C LEU A 702 -6.70 20.00 14.09
N GLU A 703 -6.61 21.06 13.27
CA GLU A 703 -7.78 21.81 12.80
C GLU A 703 -8.66 20.95 11.86
N ARG A 704 -8.07 20.21 10.93
CA ARG A 704 -8.78 19.28 10.04
C ARG A 704 -9.56 18.22 10.80
N LEU A 705 -9.00 17.72 11.90
CA LEU A 705 -9.62 16.72 12.77
C LEU A 705 -10.61 17.33 13.79
N GLY A 706 -10.74 18.67 13.84
CA GLY A 706 -11.60 19.35 14.83
C GLY A 706 -11.10 19.23 16.28
N LEU A 707 -9.80 18.98 16.49
CA LEU A 707 -9.17 18.82 17.81
C LEU A 707 -8.67 20.15 18.41
N LYS A 708 -8.39 21.13 17.56
CA LYS A 708 -8.14 22.53 17.95
C LYS A 708 -9.05 23.44 17.14
N GLN A 709 -9.66 24.44 17.78
CA GLN A 709 -10.42 25.45 17.04
C GLN A 709 -9.41 26.37 16.34
N GLY A 710 -9.50 26.41 15.01
CA GLY A 710 -8.80 27.43 14.24
C GLY A 710 -9.27 28.80 14.71
N THR A 711 -8.34 29.69 15.03
CA THR A 711 -8.64 31.12 15.16
C THR A 711 -9.08 31.57 13.76
N SER A 712 -10.39 31.65 13.52
CA SER A 712 -10.93 32.29 12.32
C SER A 712 -10.27 33.66 12.17
N PRO A 713 -9.66 34.00 11.03
CA PRO A 713 -9.27 35.38 10.79
C PRO A 713 -10.56 36.21 10.87
N SER A 714 -10.62 37.13 11.80
CA SER A 714 -11.69 38.14 11.88
C SER A 714 -11.79 38.79 10.51
N ARG A 715 -12.94 38.61 9.84
CA ARG A 715 -13.27 39.40 8.66
C ARG A 715 -13.27 40.88 9.10
N ALA A 716 -12.20 41.60 8.73
CA ALA A 716 -12.19 43.03 8.70
C ALA A 716 -12.67 43.52 7.33
#